data_a3f6318acd011b0cc5d913be6f4d073f
#
_entry.id   a3f6318acd011b0cc5d913be6f4d073f
#
_cell.length_a   1.000
_cell.length_b   1.000
_cell.length_c   1.000
_cell.angle_alpha   90.00
_cell.angle_beta   90.00
_cell.angle_gamma   90.00
#
_symmetry.space_group_name_H-M   'P 1'
#
loop_
_entity.id
_entity.type
_entity.pdbx_description
1 polymer ?
#
loop_
_entity_poly.entity_id
_entity_poly.type
_entity_poly.pdbx_seq_one_letter_code
_entity_poly.pdbx_strand_id
1 'polypeptide(L)'
;MPNHSNFRLRGIACYIALAISGGSVNAWADDSIQFDPRFLELKGDTKIDLGKFSKKGYVDAGKYNLRVFINKQPLSDEYDINWYVSENDPTKNYACLTPELVAALGLKEGIAKSLQWTHNDECLKLGQLDGMEVENDLSQSALLLTVPQAYLEYTSSDWDPPSRWDDGIPGLIADYSLNAQTRHQEQGGEDSHDISGNGTVGANLGAWRFRADWQSDYQHTRSNDDDDDSSNSTTSKNWDWSRYYAWRALPSLKAKLSLGEDYLNSDIFDGFNYIGSSVSTDDQMLPPNLRGYAPDVSGVAHSSAKVTISQMGRVLYETQVPAGPFRIQDIGDSVSGTLHVRVEEQNGQVQEYDVTTASMPFLTRQGQVRYKVMMGRPEDWNHKTEGGFFSGGEASWGVADGWSLYGGALADKHYQSAAMGVGRDLAQFGALAFDVTHSHVNLDHDSAYGKGKLDGNSFRVSYAKDFDELNSRVTFAGYRFSEKNFMTMSEYLDANQSDMARTGNDKEMYTITYNQNFAAAGVSIYLNYSHRTYWDRPEQTNYNLMFSHYFNMGSIRNMSISVTGYRYEYDDNADKGMYLSMSIPWSDSSTVTYNGSYGSGSDSSQVGYFKRVDDATHYQVNVGTSEQHGSVDGYLSHDGSLAKVDLSANYHEGEYRSAGIALQGGATLTAHGGALHRTQNMGGTRLLIDADGIANVPVESNGAPVYTNMFGKAVVADINNYYRNQAYIDLNNLPEDAEATQSVVQATLTEGAIGYRKFKVISGQKAMAVLRLRDGSYPPFGAEVKNDEQQQVGIVDDEGNVYLAGVNADEHMMVFWEGSAQCEIVLPKPLPADLFSGLLLPCEQKGTAAPDSSAPEIKPVIQDQTRQVTPTEAPTSISATQ
;
A
#
# COMPACT_ATOMS: atom_id res chain seq x y z
N MET A 1 49.04 38.16 -12.25
CA MET A 1 50.39 37.86 -11.76
C MET A 1 50.33 36.78 -10.73
N PRO A 2 51.29 35.89 -10.68
CA PRO A 2 51.02 34.45 -10.85
C PRO A 2 51.40 33.60 -9.61
N ASN A 3 50.86 32.35 -9.63
CA ASN A 3 51.52 31.12 -9.19
C ASN A 3 52.43 31.07 -7.95
N HIS A 4 52.07 30.12 -7.08
CA HIS A 4 52.95 29.04 -6.57
C HIS A 4 52.27 28.23 -5.46
N SER A 5 51.74 27.02 -5.78
CA SER A 5 51.62 25.94 -4.79
C SER A 5 51.23 24.58 -5.38
N ASN A 6 51.87 24.19 -6.46
CA ASN A 6 51.64 22.83 -7.09
C ASN A 6 52.88 21.91 -7.05
N PHE A 7 53.73 22.01 -6.05
CA PHE A 7 54.98 21.21 -6.01
C PHE A 7 55.21 20.35 -4.77
N ARG A 8 54.24 20.25 -3.86
CA ARG A 8 54.43 19.42 -2.64
C ARG A 8 53.56 18.16 -2.54
N LEU A 9 52.65 17.93 -3.48
CA LEU A 9 51.78 16.73 -3.46
C LEU A 9 52.32 15.50 -4.26
N ARG A 10 53.31 15.69 -5.11
CA ARG A 10 53.93 14.59 -5.86
C ARG A 10 55.02 13.83 -5.13
N GLY A 11 55.65 14.44 -4.10
CA GLY A 11 56.63 13.75 -3.27
C GLY A 11 56.07 12.80 -2.25
N ILE A 12 54.88 13.07 -1.72
CA ILE A 12 54.22 12.25 -0.70
C ILE A 12 53.56 10.96 -1.34
N ALA A 13 53.08 11.06 -2.57
CA ALA A 13 52.52 9.92 -3.28
C ALA A 13 53.58 8.86 -3.66
N CYS A 14 54.82 9.23 -3.94
CA CYS A 14 55.91 8.28 -4.18
C CYS A 14 56.42 7.58 -2.90
N TYR A 15 56.38 8.24 -1.76
CA TYR A 15 56.79 7.59 -0.49
C TYR A 15 55.71 6.62 0.04
N ILE A 16 54.42 6.87 -0.20
CA ILE A 16 53.33 5.95 0.15
C ILE A 16 53.33 4.75 -0.78
N ALA A 17 53.62 4.87 -2.08
CA ALA A 17 53.73 3.77 -3.03
C ALA A 17 54.94 2.86 -2.77
N LEU A 18 56.03 3.36 -2.21
CA LEU A 18 57.20 2.54 -1.81
C LEU A 18 57.07 1.88 -0.44
N ALA A 19 56.17 2.33 0.42
CA ALA A 19 55.88 1.68 1.70
C ALA A 19 54.88 0.52 1.57
N ILE A 20 54.16 0.42 0.48
CA ILE A 20 53.16 -0.65 0.21
C ILE A 20 53.76 -1.83 -0.55
N SER A 21 54.95 -1.69 -1.17
CA SER A 21 55.63 -2.77 -1.92
C SER A 21 56.62 -3.61 -1.10
N GLY A 22 56.74 -3.41 0.18
CA GLY A 22 57.62 -4.15 1.05
C GLY A 22 56.89 -4.92 2.16
N GLY A 23 56.43 -6.13 1.84
CA GLY A 23 56.02 -7.09 2.88
C GLY A 23 54.55 -7.53 2.75
N SER A 24 54.22 -8.31 1.74
CA SER A 24 53.17 -9.28 1.86
C SER A 24 53.63 -10.45 2.74
N VAL A 25 53.64 -10.21 4.02
CA VAL A 25 53.57 -11.31 5.00
C VAL A 25 52.09 -11.76 4.89
N ASN A 26 51.86 -12.91 4.27
CA ASN A 26 50.64 -13.67 4.47
C ASN A 26 50.56 -14.00 5.96
N ALA A 27 50.01 -13.06 6.74
CA ALA A 27 49.53 -13.41 8.08
C ALA A 27 48.30 -14.30 7.82
N TRP A 28 48.49 -15.57 7.88
CA TRP A 28 47.43 -16.53 8.14
C TRP A 28 46.93 -16.17 9.55
N ALA A 29 45.91 -15.38 9.66
CA ALA A 29 45.17 -15.19 10.87
C ALA A 29 44.54 -16.57 11.15
N ASP A 30 45.06 -17.25 12.15
CA ASP A 30 44.42 -18.43 12.73
C ASP A 30 43.08 -17.87 13.32
N ASP A 31 41.94 -18.24 12.72
CA ASP A 31 40.61 -17.78 13.13
C ASP A 31 40.17 -18.38 14.49
N SER A 32 41.11 -18.99 15.25
CA SER A 32 40.83 -19.55 16.55
C SER A 32 40.94 -18.51 17.65
N ILE A 33 39.82 -18.21 18.29
CA ILE A 33 39.77 -17.40 19.52
C ILE A 33 40.28 -18.29 20.68
N GLN A 34 41.44 -17.97 21.28
CA GLN A 34 41.92 -18.69 22.46
C GLN A 34 41.23 -18.12 23.71
N PHE A 35 40.36 -18.91 24.31
CA PHE A 35 39.78 -18.61 25.60
C PHE A 35 40.76 -19.04 26.70
N ASP A 36 41.11 -18.16 27.63
CA ASP A 36 41.83 -18.51 28.84
C ASP A 36 40.81 -19.02 29.88
N PRO A 37 40.82 -20.32 30.23
CA PRO A 37 39.85 -20.90 31.18
C PRO A 37 39.90 -20.27 32.57
N ARG A 38 40.94 -19.50 32.89
CA ARG A 38 41.10 -18.82 34.20
C ARG A 38 40.21 -17.62 34.37
N PHE A 39 39.65 -17.07 33.29
CA PHE A 39 38.65 -16.02 33.35
C PHE A 39 37.21 -16.53 33.56
N LEU A 40 36.99 -17.82 33.40
CA LEU A 40 35.75 -18.48 33.77
C LEU A 40 35.93 -18.93 35.24
N GLU A 41 35.29 -18.26 36.18
CA GLU A 41 35.24 -18.66 37.60
C GLU A 41 34.39 -19.92 37.76
N LEU A 42 34.90 -21.06 37.23
CA LEU A 42 34.23 -22.35 37.34
C LEU A 42 34.43 -22.90 38.79
N LYS A 43 33.38 -22.92 39.55
CA LYS A 43 33.32 -23.63 40.83
C LYS A 43 33.15 -25.12 40.55
N GLY A 44 34.25 -25.89 40.62
CA GLY A 44 34.23 -27.34 40.51
C GLY A 44 35.05 -27.90 39.34
N ASP A 45 35.28 -29.22 39.34
CA ASP A 45 36.08 -29.98 38.35
C ASP A 45 35.37 -30.15 36.97
N THR A 46 34.52 -29.23 36.57
CA THR A 46 33.80 -29.30 35.32
C THR A 46 34.71 -28.90 34.17
N LYS A 47 35.18 -29.86 33.39
CA LYS A 47 35.88 -29.64 32.14
C LYS A 47 34.89 -29.24 31.07
N ILE A 48 34.72 -27.92 30.84
CA ILE A 48 34.00 -27.41 29.67
C ILE A 48 34.94 -27.53 28.47
N ASP A 49 34.53 -28.21 27.43
CA ASP A 49 35.22 -28.20 26.13
C ASP A 49 35.09 -26.84 25.45
N LEU A 50 36.04 -25.96 25.75
CA LEU A 50 36.12 -24.62 25.15
C LEU A 50 36.58 -24.66 23.68
N GLY A 51 36.99 -25.80 23.16
CA GLY A 51 37.43 -25.99 21.79
C GLY A 51 36.31 -25.68 20.78
N LYS A 52 35.06 -25.90 21.18
CA LYS A 52 33.88 -25.57 20.38
C LYS A 52 33.69 -24.05 20.21
N PHE A 53 33.94 -23.28 21.26
CA PHE A 53 33.78 -21.81 21.25
C PHE A 53 35.01 -21.08 20.69
N SER A 54 36.14 -21.79 20.47
CA SER A 54 37.34 -21.21 19.88
C SER A 54 37.20 -20.87 18.38
N LYS A 55 36.17 -21.38 17.72
CA LYS A 55 35.92 -21.15 16.30
C LYS A 55 34.79 -20.11 16.16
N LYS A 56 35.09 -18.99 15.52
CA LYS A 56 34.07 -17.98 15.19
C LYS A 56 32.94 -18.61 14.35
N GLY A 57 31.71 -18.43 14.79
CA GLY A 57 30.54 -18.91 14.05
C GLY A 57 30.23 -20.42 14.20
N TYR A 58 30.73 -21.09 15.22
CA TYR A 58 30.33 -22.46 15.52
C TYR A 58 28.89 -22.51 16.06
N VAL A 59 28.06 -23.38 15.48
CA VAL A 59 26.68 -23.67 15.93
C VAL A 59 26.58 -25.19 16.15
N ASP A 60 26.04 -25.62 17.26
CA ASP A 60 25.81 -27.06 17.52
C ASP A 60 24.77 -27.62 16.51
N ALA A 61 24.85 -28.90 16.20
CA ALA A 61 23.87 -29.57 15.37
C ALA A 61 22.48 -29.52 16.07
N GLY A 62 21.45 -29.13 15.36
CA GLY A 62 20.12 -28.97 15.94
C GLY A 62 19.23 -28.07 15.05
N LYS A 63 18.01 -27.80 15.53
CA LYS A 63 17.04 -26.95 14.84
C LYS A 63 16.96 -25.60 15.54
N TYR A 64 17.12 -24.53 14.77
CA TYR A 64 17.11 -23.15 15.26
C TYR A 64 16.12 -22.33 14.44
N ASN A 65 15.31 -21.53 15.10
CA ASN A 65 14.45 -20.55 14.44
C ASN A 65 15.23 -19.23 14.34
N LEU A 66 15.57 -18.81 13.10
CA LEU A 66 16.48 -17.71 12.84
C LEU A 66 15.86 -16.70 11.85
N ARG A 67 16.13 -15.42 12.08
CA ARG A 67 15.94 -14.38 11.06
C ARG A 67 17.01 -14.50 10.00
N VAL A 68 16.63 -14.47 8.73
CA VAL A 68 17.57 -14.59 7.62
C VAL A 68 17.80 -13.23 6.96
N PHE A 69 19.07 -12.89 6.79
CA PHE A 69 19.49 -11.67 6.10
C PHE A 69 20.23 -12.03 4.81
N ILE A 70 19.88 -11.38 3.71
CA ILE A 70 20.57 -11.50 2.43
C ILE A 70 21.24 -10.17 2.11
N ASN A 71 22.57 -10.17 2.05
CA ASN A 71 23.33 -8.93 1.79
C ASN A 71 22.91 -7.78 2.76
N LYS A 72 22.70 -8.12 4.05
CA LYS A 72 22.24 -7.22 5.13
C LYS A 72 20.74 -6.82 5.06
N GLN A 73 19.99 -7.27 4.09
CA GLN A 73 18.54 -7.05 4.03
C GLN A 73 17.81 -8.24 4.67
N PRO A 74 16.91 -8.01 5.64
CA PRO A 74 16.14 -9.09 6.27
C PRO A 74 15.12 -9.66 5.30
N LEU A 75 14.89 -10.97 5.36
CA LEU A 75 13.72 -11.61 4.80
C LEU A 75 12.49 -11.36 5.69
N SER A 76 11.30 -11.49 5.10
CA SER A 76 10.02 -11.18 5.78
C SER A 76 9.68 -12.15 6.91
N ASP A 77 10.15 -13.38 6.82
CA ASP A 77 9.79 -14.47 7.73
C ASP A 77 11.02 -14.98 8.49
N GLU A 78 10.76 -15.61 9.64
CA GLU A 78 11.75 -16.40 10.34
C GLU A 78 11.74 -17.82 9.78
N TYR A 79 12.88 -18.46 9.73
CA TYR A 79 13.05 -19.77 9.15
C TYR A 79 13.57 -20.76 10.17
N ASP A 80 13.02 -21.96 10.19
CA ASP A 80 13.51 -23.08 10.96
C ASP A 80 14.70 -23.72 10.22
N ILE A 81 15.89 -23.44 10.68
CA ILE A 81 17.15 -23.88 10.07
C ILE A 81 17.70 -25.08 10.82
N ASN A 82 17.86 -26.23 10.14
CA ASN A 82 18.55 -27.38 10.68
C ASN A 82 20.07 -27.26 10.45
N TRP A 83 20.84 -27.48 11.48
CA TRP A 83 22.31 -27.56 11.39
C TRP A 83 22.74 -29.01 11.44
N TYR A 84 23.55 -29.42 10.45
CA TYR A 84 24.08 -30.76 10.32
C TYR A 84 25.59 -30.78 10.47
N VAL A 85 26.13 -31.90 11.00
CA VAL A 85 27.57 -32.13 11.04
C VAL A 85 28.09 -32.37 9.62
N SER A 86 29.20 -31.73 9.24
CA SER A 86 29.77 -31.90 7.90
C SER A 86 30.38 -33.28 7.74
N GLU A 87 30.04 -34.00 6.67
CA GLU A 87 30.62 -35.32 6.36
C GLU A 87 32.14 -35.25 6.10
N ASN A 88 32.61 -34.10 5.59
CA ASN A 88 34.02 -33.91 5.23
C ASN A 88 34.89 -33.42 6.41
N ASP A 89 34.28 -32.81 7.42
CA ASP A 89 34.96 -32.29 8.62
C ASP A 89 34.01 -32.34 9.83
N PRO A 90 34.09 -33.40 10.67
CA PRO A 90 33.20 -33.54 11.81
C PRO A 90 33.31 -32.42 12.87
N THR A 91 34.30 -31.55 12.74
CA THR A 91 34.45 -30.35 13.59
C THR A 91 33.73 -29.14 13.09
N LYS A 92 33.04 -29.24 11.93
CA LYS A 92 32.28 -28.17 11.34
C LYS A 92 30.82 -28.56 11.12
N ASN A 93 29.93 -27.67 11.46
CA ASN A 93 28.52 -27.79 11.18
C ASN A 93 28.13 -26.81 10.10
N TYR A 94 27.08 -27.10 9.34
CA TYR A 94 26.57 -26.23 8.28
C TYR A 94 25.04 -26.10 8.34
N ALA A 95 24.55 -24.91 7.94
CA ALA A 95 23.14 -24.63 7.88
C ALA A 95 22.49 -25.30 6.65
N CYS A 96 21.38 -25.96 6.85
CA CYS A 96 20.54 -26.49 5.78
C CYS A 96 19.67 -25.37 5.23
N LEU A 97 19.99 -24.91 4.03
CA LEU A 97 19.16 -23.96 3.30
C LEU A 97 18.06 -24.73 2.56
N THR A 98 16.83 -24.65 3.05
CA THR A 98 15.69 -25.39 2.49
C THR A 98 15.26 -24.82 1.13
N PRO A 99 14.56 -25.62 0.27
CA PRO A 99 14.03 -25.12 -1.00
C PRO A 99 13.18 -23.85 -0.85
N GLU A 100 12.40 -23.75 0.21
CA GLU A 100 11.59 -22.59 0.55
C GLU A 100 12.46 -21.35 0.80
N LEU A 101 13.47 -21.48 1.65
CA LEU A 101 14.42 -20.40 1.92
C LEU A 101 15.19 -20.01 0.65
N VAL A 102 15.64 -20.99 -0.16
CA VAL A 102 16.36 -20.72 -1.41
C VAL A 102 15.47 -20.01 -2.43
N ALA A 103 14.18 -20.33 -2.50
CA ALA A 103 13.23 -19.58 -3.35
C ALA A 103 13.11 -18.12 -2.90
N ALA A 104 13.10 -17.85 -1.57
CA ALA A 104 13.06 -16.49 -1.02
C ALA A 104 14.37 -15.70 -1.20
N LEU A 105 15.49 -16.33 -1.58
CA LEU A 105 16.75 -15.62 -1.86
C LEU A 105 16.62 -14.65 -3.05
N GLY A 106 15.69 -14.87 -3.99
CA GLY A 106 15.58 -14.06 -5.19
C GLY A 106 16.67 -14.32 -6.20
N LEU A 107 17.02 -15.59 -6.42
CA LEU A 107 17.99 -15.99 -7.45
C LEU A 107 17.36 -15.88 -8.83
N LYS A 108 18.18 -15.47 -9.84
CA LYS A 108 17.78 -15.49 -11.24
C LYS A 108 17.31 -16.89 -11.66
N GLU A 109 16.26 -16.98 -12.44
CA GLU A 109 15.58 -18.23 -12.81
C GLU A 109 16.56 -19.29 -13.40
N GLY A 110 17.52 -18.87 -14.23
CA GLY A 110 18.54 -19.76 -14.79
C GLY A 110 19.49 -20.33 -13.72
N ILE A 111 19.79 -19.58 -12.68
CA ILE A 111 20.62 -20.01 -11.55
C ILE A 111 19.84 -20.96 -10.64
N ALA A 112 18.62 -20.57 -10.28
CA ALA A 112 17.75 -21.37 -9.41
C ALA A 112 17.50 -22.79 -9.97
N LYS A 113 17.33 -22.94 -11.29
CA LYS A 113 17.13 -24.22 -11.95
C LYS A 113 18.38 -25.11 -12.02
N SER A 114 19.58 -24.55 -11.85
CA SER A 114 20.84 -25.29 -11.91
C SER A 114 21.33 -25.81 -10.57
N LEU A 115 20.65 -25.48 -9.47
CA LEU A 115 21.03 -25.86 -8.11
C LEU A 115 20.91 -27.37 -7.87
N GLN A 116 21.85 -27.91 -7.09
CA GLN A 116 21.87 -29.30 -6.64
C GLN A 116 21.51 -29.36 -5.16
N TRP A 117 20.83 -30.40 -4.79
CA TRP A 117 20.30 -30.61 -3.45
C TRP A 117 20.95 -31.83 -2.78
N THR A 118 20.94 -31.86 -1.45
CA THR A 118 21.40 -32.93 -0.59
C THR A 118 20.32 -33.29 0.43
N HIS A 119 20.51 -34.33 1.23
CA HIS A 119 19.53 -34.75 2.24
C HIS A 119 18.12 -34.99 1.67
N ASN A 120 18.01 -35.82 0.62
CA ASN A 120 16.73 -36.10 -0.08
C ASN A 120 16.04 -34.84 -0.61
N ASP A 121 16.80 -33.94 -1.21
CA ASP A 121 16.35 -32.68 -1.75
C ASP A 121 15.87 -31.63 -0.71
N GLU A 122 16.19 -31.82 0.57
CA GLU A 122 15.81 -30.89 1.63
C GLU A 122 16.81 -29.74 1.83
N CYS A 123 18.09 -29.92 1.48
CA CYS A 123 19.13 -28.93 1.73
C CYS A 123 19.90 -28.55 0.47
N LEU A 124 20.14 -27.27 0.26
CA LEU A 124 21.02 -26.79 -0.82
C LEU A 124 22.45 -27.31 -0.60
N LYS A 125 23.06 -27.90 -1.63
CA LYS A 125 24.46 -28.24 -1.60
C LYS A 125 25.30 -26.95 -1.60
N LEU A 126 25.98 -26.66 -0.51
CA LEU A 126 26.79 -25.44 -0.39
C LEU A 126 28.01 -25.46 -1.34
N GLY A 127 28.48 -24.26 -1.71
CA GLY A 127 29.66 -24.10 -2.59
C GLY A 127 29.35 -24.14 -4.11
N GLN A 128 28.08 -24.14 -4.52
CA GLN A 128 27.69 -24.09 -5.94
C GLN A 128 27.66 -22.66 -6.51
N LEU A 129 27.43 -21.67 -5.66
CA LEU A 129 27.44 -20.26 -6.01
C LEU A 129 28.76 -19.66 -5.54
N ASP A 130 29.63 -19.37 -6.48
CA ASP A 130 30.97 -18.84 -6.21
C ASP A 130 30.88 -17.49 -5.50
N GLY A 131 31.53 -17.35 -4.35
CA GLY A 131 31.43 -16.14 -3.50
C GLY A 131 30.19 -16.06 -2.64
N MET A 132 29.37 -17.11 -2.53
CA MET A 132 28.31 -17.18 -1.53
C MET A 132 28.90 -17.57 -0.17
N GLU A 133 28.59 -16.78 0.85
CA GLU A 133 28.99 -17.02 2.23
C GLU A 133 27.76 -17.18 3.13
N VAL A 134 27.88 -18.09 4.11
CA VAL A 134 26.84 -18.37 5.09
C VAL A 134 27.46 -18.17 6.46
N GLU A 135 27.05 -17.15 7.16
CA GLU A 135 27.48 -16.84 8.52
C GLU A 135 26.28 -16.85 9.46
N ASN A 136 26.52 -17.14 10.73
CA ASN A 136 25.50 -17.04 11.76
C ASN A 136 25.87 -15.96 12.78
N ASP A 137 24.85 -15.33 13.34
CA ASP A 137 24.94 -14.46 14.50
C ASP A 137 23.86 -14.90 15.51
N LEU A 138 24.23 -15.86 16.36
CA LEU A 138 23.30 -16.37 17.38
C LEU A 138 22.97 -15.33 18.45
N SER A 139 23.82 -14.29 18.64
CA SER A 139 23.52 -13.20 19.58
C SER A 139 22.31 -12.37 19.11
N GLN A 140 22.05 -12.35 17.80
CA GLN A 140 20.90 -11.69 17.19
C GLN A 140 19.85 -12.68 16.68
N SER A 141 20.02 -13.99 16.95
CA SER A 141 19.20 -15.07 16.36
C SER A 141 19.08 -14.93 14.84
N ALA A 142 20.22 -14.74 14.15
CA ALA A 142 20.27 -14.42 12.75
C ALA A 142 21.18 -15.37 11.93
N LEU A 143 20.73 -15.68 10.71
CA LEU A 143 21.53 -16.30 9.64
C LEU A 143 21.85 -15.23 8.60
N LEU A 144 23.12 -14.99 8.34
CA LEU A 144 23.61 -13.98 7.43
C LEU A 144 24.08 -14.64 6.13
N LEU A 145 23.42 -14.35 5.03
CA LEU A 145 23.75 -14.87 3.70
C LEU A 145 24.34 -13.75 2.86
N THR A 146 25.59 -13.87 2.46
CA THR A 146 26.21 -13.00 1.45
C THR A 146 26.12 -13.69 0.10
N VAL A 147 25.34 -13.15 -0.82
CA VAL A 147 25.13 -13.69 -2.16
C VAL A 147 25.57 -12.65 -3.19
N PRO A 148 26.50 -12.99 -4.11
CA PRO A 148 26.91 -12.06 -5.16
C PRO A 148 25.73 -11.58 -6.01
N GLN A 149 25.65 -10.25 -6.25
CA GLN A 149 24.54 -9.64 -7.00
C GLN A 149 24.38 -10.19 -8.43
N ALA A 150 25.44 -10.76 -8.98
CA ALA A 150 25.40 -11.41 -10.30
C ALA A 150 24.37 -12.56 -10.35
N TYR A 151 24.11 -13.23 -9.23
CA TYR A 151 23.15 -14.33 -9.12
C TYR A 151 21.75 -13.90 -8.73
N LEU A 152 21.61 -12.71 -8.15
CA LEU A 152 20.34 -12.20 -7.64
C LEU A 152 19.52 -11.47 -8.70
N GLU A 153 18.20 -11.53 -8.56
CA GLU A 153 17.29 -10.60 -9.21
C GLU A 153 17.53 -9.18 -8.67
N TYR A 154 17.07 -8.17 -9.41
CA TYR A 154 17.19 -6.79 -8.95
C TYR A 154 16.36 -6.57 -7.67
N THR A 155 16.94 -5.94 -6.67
CA THR A 155 16.27 -5.47 -5.44
C THR A 155 16.62 -4.03 -5.18
N SER A 156 15.73 -3.27 -4.54
CA SER A 156 16.04 -1.95 -3.96
C SER A 156 15.73 -1.94 -2.47
N SER A 157 15.94 -0.80 -1.80
CA SER A 157 15.66 -0.67 -0.36
C SER A 157 14.23 -1.07 -0.01
N ASP A 158 13.26 -0.74 -0.87
CA ASP A 158 11.83 -0.86 -0.56
C ASP A 158 11.06 -1.76 -1.53
N TRP A 159 11.69 -2.23 -2.61
CA TRP A 159 11.05 -3.06 -3.63
C TRP A 159 11.72 -4.44 -3.70
N ASP A 160 10.88 -5.49 -3.66
CA ASP A 160 11.30 -6.88 -3.74
C ASP A 160 11.02 -7.47 -5.14
N PRO A 161 11.84 -8.46 -5.59
CA PRO A 161 11.62 -9.15 -6.85
C PRO A 161 10.38 -10.06 -6.80
N PRO A 162 9.82 -10.45 -7.97
CA PRO A 162 8.63 -11.30 -8.08
C PRO A 162 8.68 -12.60 -7.29
N SER A 163 9.87 -13.14 -7.06
CA SER A 163 10.08 -14.36 -6.25
C SER A 163 9.72 -14.21 -4.77
N ARG A 164 9.61 -12.96 -4.27
CA ARG A 164 9.23 -12.65 -2.88
C ARG A 164 7.81 -12.10 -2.73
N TRP A 165 7.07 -12.00 -3.82
CA TRP A 165 5.70 -11.50 -3.75
C TRP A 165 4.76 -12.54 -3.19
N ASP A 166 3.95 -12.12 -2.23
CA ASP A 166 2.94 -12.93 -1.56
C ASP A 166 1.56 -12.59 -2.12
N ASP A 167 0.87 -13.59 -2.64
CA ASP A 167 -0.52 -13.45 -3.11
C ASP A 167 -1.53 -13.37 -1.95
N GLY A 168 -1.07 -13.54 -0.71
CA GLY A 168 -1.89 -13.47 0.48
C GLY A 168 -2.81 -14.67 0.66
N ILE A 169 -3.71 -14.54 1.64
CA ILE A 169 -4.64 -15.59 2.04
C ILE A 169 -6.05 -15.37 1.45
N PRO A 170 -6.86 -16.42 1.30
CA PRO A 170 -8.26 -16.29 0.94
C PRO A 170 -9.05 -15.48 1.98
N GLY A 171 -9.95 -14.61 1.51
CA GLY A 171 -10.78 -13.82 2.39
C GLY A 171 -11.80 -12.97 1.65
N LEU A 172 -12.68 -12.33 2.42
CA LEU A 172 -13.71 -11.42 1.97
C LEU A 172 -13.37 -10.00 2.41
N ILE A 173 -13.74 -9.04 1.58
CA ILE A 173 -13.58 -7.62 1.86
C ILE A 173 -14.89 -6.87 1.60
N ALA A 174 -15.12 -5.81 2.37
CA ALA A 174 -16.20 -4.86 2.13
C ALA A 174 -15.73 -3.46 2.56
N ASP A 175 -15.42 -2.63 1.59
CA ASP A 175 -14.94 -1.27 1.81
C ASP A 175 -16.04 -0.27 1.45
N TYR A 176 -16.09 0.86 2.16
CA TYR A 176 -17.12 1.87 2.00
C TYR A 176 -16.59 3.29 2.25
N SER A 177 -17.17 4.23 1.54
CA SER A 177 -17.19 5.66 1.84
C SER A 177 -18.63 6.13 1.86
N LEU A 178 -19.05 6.72 2.96
CA LEU A 178 -20.41 7.19 3.20
C LEU A 178 -20.36 8.65 3.56
N ASN A 179 -21.19 9.47 2.92
CA ASN A 179 -21.35 10.88 3.21
C ASN A 179 -22.83 11.17 3.50
N ALA A 180 -23.09 11.92 4.57
CA ALA A 180 -24.40 12.43 4.86
C ALA A 180 -24.31 13.92 5.15
N GLN A 181 -25.15 14.70 4.51
CA GLN A 181 -25.22 16.15 4.67
C GLN A 181 -26.67 16.60 4.84
N THR A 182 -26.86 17.59 5.69
CA THR A 182 -28.13 18.27 5.84
C THR A 182 -27.91 19.77 5.72
N ARG A 183 -28.78 20.44 4.98
CA ARG A 183 -28.80 21.90 4.82
C ARG A 183 -30.20 22.41 5.07
N HIS A 184 -30.30 23.46 5.84
CA HIS A 184 -31.53 24.19 6.11
C HIS A 184 -31.35 25.64 5.68
N GLN A 185 -32.22 26.12 4.80
CA GLN A 185 -32.29 27.51 4.31
C GLN A 185 -33.14 28.37 5.24
N GLU A 186 -32.68 29.59 5.62
CA GLU A 186 -33.35 30.42 6.62
C GLU A 186 -34.35 31.39 5.95
N GLN A 187 -34.13 31.75 4.67
CA GLN A 187 -34.95 32.75 3.94
C GLN A 187 -35.54 32.19 2.63
N GLY A 188 -36.44 31.24 2.75
CA GLY A 188 -36.99 30.59 1.56
C GLY A 188 -35.92 29.70 0.87
N GLY A 189 -36.28 28.94 -0.13
CA GLY A 189 -35.40 28.01 -0.81
C GLY A 189 -35.66 26.57 -0.40
N GLU A 190 -34.70 25.69 -0.66
CA GLU A 190 -34.88 24.25 -0.46
C GLU A 190 -34.03 23.74 0.70
N ASP A 191 -34.68 23.12 1.70
CA ASP A 191 -33.99 22.26 2.62
C ASP A 191 -33.56 20.97 1.92
N SER A 192 -32.32 20.51 2.14
CA SER A 192 -31.83 19.28 1.56
C SER A 192 -31.27 18.31 2.61
N HIS A 193 -31.50 17.03 2.37
CA HIS A 193 -30.88 15.93 3.09
C HIS A 193 -30.31 14.97 2.05
N ASP A 194 -28.99 14.89 2.00
CA ASP A 194 -28.27 14.15 0.99
C ASP A 194 -27.46 13.06 1.70
N ILE A 195 -27.59 11.81 1.23
CA ILE A 195 -26.77 10.68 1.68
C ILE A 195 -26.23 10.03 0.42
N SER A 196 -24.90 10.04 0.28
CA SER A 196 -24.23 9.35 -0.80
C SER A 196 -23.27 8.29 -0.25
N GLY A 197 -22.97 7.30 -1.06
CA GLY A 197 -21.99 6.30 -0.70
C GLY A 197 -21.52 5.52 -1.91
N ASN A 198 -20.28 5.07 -1.80
CA ASN A 198 -19.70 4.14 -2.77
C ASN A 198 -18.80 3.15 -2.03
N GLY A 199 -18.52 2.03 -2.67
CA GLY A 199 -17.67 1.02 -2.04
C GLY A 199 -17.39 -0.15 -2.94
N THR A 200 -16.57 -1.06 -2.41
CA THR A 200 -16.17 -2.30 -3.08
C THR A 200 -16.38 -3.47 -2.16
N VAL A 201 -17.11 -4.48 -2.61
CA VAL A 201 -17.14 -5.79 -1.97
C VAL A 201 -16.34 -6.79 -2.81
N GLY A 202 -15.73 -7.77 -2.17
CA GLY A 202 -14.94 -8.71 -2.94
C GLY A 202 -14.45 -9.92 -2.18
N ALA A 203 -13.83 -10.84 -2.94
CA ALA A 203 -13.23 -12.05 -2.42
C ALA A 203 -11.86 -12.29 -3.06
N ASN A 204 -10.94 -12.84 -2.26
CA ASN A 204 -9.63 -13.29 -2.72
C ASN A 204 -9.56 -14.81 -2.69
N LEU A 205 -9.04 -15.43 -3.76
CA LEU A 205 -8.79 -16.86 -3.85
C LEU A 205 -7.48 -17.13 -4.60
N GLY A 206 -6.44 -17.49 -3.88
CA GLY A 206 -5.07 -17.53 -4.42
C GLY A 206 -4.70 -16.19 -5.04
N ALA A 207 -4.17 -16.17 -6.26
CA ALA A 207 -3.82 -14.96 -6.99
C ALA A 207 -5.02 -14.17 -7.56
N TRP A 208 -6.24 -14.73 -7.53
CA TRP A 208 -7.42 -14.05 -8.06
C TRP A 208 -8.06 -13.08 -7.08
N ARG A 209 -8.48 -11.92 -7.59
CA ARG A 209 -9.20 -10.84 -6.90
C ARG A 209 -10.54 -10.64 -7.59
N PHE A 210 -11.64 -10.96 -6.93
CA PHE A 210 -13.01 -10.74 -7.40
C PHE A 210 -13.54 -9.50 -6.71
N ARG A 211 -14.12 -8.57 -7.47
CA ARG A 211 -14.66 -7.31 -6.94
C ARG A 211 -15.98 -6.97 -7.59
N ALA A 212 -16.83 -6.33 -6.80
CA ALA A 212 -18.04 -5.65 -7.24
C ALA A 212 -18.07 -4.27 -6.59
N ASP A 213 -18.06 -3.24 -7.40
CA ASP A 213 -18.15 -1.86 -6.95
C ASP A 213 -19.60 -1.41 -6.94
N TRP A 214 -20.00 -0.68 -5.92
CA TRP A 214 -21.35 -0.14 -5.75
C TRP A 214 -21.32 1.35 -5.48
N GLN A 215 -22.39 2.03 -5.87
CA GLN A 215 -22.64 3.43 -5.55
C GLN A 215 -24.10 3.63 -5.18
N SER A 216 -24.37 4.57 -4.30
CA SER A 216 -25.73 4.93 -3.91
C SER A 216 -25.87 6.42 -3.67
N ASP A 217 -27.03 6.93 -4.00
CA ASP A 217 -27.41 8.32 -3.77
C ASP A 217 -28.85 8.37 -3.26
N TYR A 218 -29.03 9.11 -2.18
CA TYR A 218 -30.33 9.47 -1.64
C TYR A 218 -30.38 10.96 -1.42
N GLN A 219 -31.26 11.63 -2.11
CA GLN A 219 -31.51 13.06 -1.98
C GLN A 219 -32.96 13.31 -1.65
N HIS A 220 -33.19 14.11 -0.62
CA HIS A 220 -34.50 14.61 -0.26
C HIS A 220 -34.45 16.12 -0.15
N THR A 221 -35.21 16.80 -1.02
CA THR A 221 -35.34 18.24 -1.03
C THR A 221 -36.76 18.64 -0.69
N ARG A 222 -36.90 19.71 0.08
CA ARG A 222 -38.19 20.30 0.46
C ARG A 222 -38.15 21.81 0.23
N SER A 223 -39.06 22.35 -0.60
CA SER A 223 -39.22 23.79 -0.77
C SER A 223 -39.90 24.40 0.47
N ASN A 224 -39.36 25.51 0.95
CA ASN A 224 -39.87 26.29 2.08
C ASN A 224 -40.61 27.58 1.63
N ASP A 225 -41.02 27.66 0.37
CA ASP A 225 -41.77 28.84 -0.12
C ASP A 225 -43.16 28.89 0.53
N ASP A 226 -43.39 29.93 1.33
CA ASP A 226 -44.61 30.17 2.11
C ASP A 226 -45.86 30.51 1.25
N ASP A 227 -45.71 30.74 -0.07
CA ASP A 227 -46.78 31.23 -0.95
C ASP A 227 -47.60 30.14 -1.66
N ASP A 228 -47.25 28.86 -1.50
CA ASP A 228 -48.02 27.78 -2.13
C ASP A 228 -48.39 26.68 -1.13
N ASP A 229 -49.68 26.41 -0.97
CA ASP A 229 -50.27 25.41 -0.06
C ASP A 229 -49.85 23.94 -0.40
N SER A 230 -48.92 23.80 -1.35
CA SER A 230 -48.31 22.55 -1.77
C SER A 230 -46.80 22.53 -1.42
N SER A 231 -46.46 22.05 -0.20
CA SER A 231 -45.05 21.71 0.12
C SER A 231 -44.54 20.70 -0.91
N ASN A 232 -43.80 21.19 -1.90
CA ASN A 232 -43.25 20.35 -2.96
C ASN A 232 -41.98 19.67 -2.40
N SER A 233 -42.05 18.40 -2.04
CA SER A 233 -40.88 17.62 -1.65
C SER A 233 -40.54 16.63 -2.74
N THR A 234 -39.26 16.61 -3.13
CA THR A 234 -38.73 15.65 -4.11
C THR A 234 -37.81 14.68 -3.42
N THR A 235 -37.98 13.41 -3.71
CA THR A 235 -37.04 12.36 -3.18
C THR A 235 -36.50 11.57 -4.37
N SER A 236 -35.19 11.56 -4.49
CA SER A 236 -34.44 10.68 -5.40
C SER A 236 -33.74 9.61 -4.61
N LYS A 237 -33.76 8.38 -5.12
CA LYS A 237 -33.03 7.22 -4.54
C LYS A 237 -32.46 6.43 -5.69
N ASN A 238 -31.16 6.25 -5.66
CA ASN A 238 -30.47 5.41 -6.62
C ASN A 238 -29.50 4.48 -5.87
N TRP A 239 -29.48 3.24 -6.29
CA TRP A 239 -28.50 2.24 -5.88
C TRP A 239 -28.08 1.48 -7.13
N ASP A 240 -26.77 1.48 -7.38
CA ASP A 240 -26.22 0.87 -8.58
C ASP A 240 -24.97 0.05 -8.25
N TRP A 241 -24.81 -1.11 -8.91
CA TRP A 241 -23.59 -1.87 -8.95
C TRP A 241 -22.77 -1.38 -10.15
N SER A 242 -21.84 -0.49 -9.92
CA SER A 242 -21.16 0.21 -10.99
C SER A 242 -20.14 -0.61 -11.76
N ARG A 243 -19.74 -1.81 -11.25
CA ARG A 243 -18.75 -2.65 -11.91
C ARG A 243 -18.63 -4.04 -11.29
N TYR A 244 -18.53 -5.09 -12.13
CA TYR A 244 -18.19 -6.46 -11.76
C TYR A 244 -16.94 -6.93 -12.49
N TYR A 245 -15.88 -7.25 -11.75
CA TYR A 245 -14.61 -7.61 -12.37
C TYR A 245 -13.77 -8.54 -11.51
N ALA A 246 -12.81 -9.18 -12.17
CA ALA A 246 -11.80 -9.99 -11.51
C ALA A 246 -10.44 -9.75 -12.16
N TRP A 247 -9.39 -9.79 -11.37
CA TRP A 247 -8.03 -9.72 -11.92
C TRP A 247 -7.05 -10.62 -11.19
N ARG A 248 -5.91 -10.84 -11.85
CA ARG A 248 -4.74 -11.43 -11.20
C ARG A 248 -3.46 -10.86 -11.78
N ALA A 249 -2.43 -10.80 -10.95
CA ALA A 249 -1.06 -10.53 -11.38
C ALA A 249 -0.50 -11.69 -12.23
N LEU A 250 0.27 -11.34 -13.27
CA LEU A 250 1.06 -12.24 -14.09
C LEU A 250 2.54 -11.84 -14.00
N PRO A 251 3.24 -12.22 -12.90
CA PRO A 251 4.59 -11.70 -12.62
C PRO A 251 5.60 -11.98 -13.73
N SER A 252 5.52 -13.17 -14.38
CA SER A 252 6.41 -13.55 -15.49
C SER A 252 6.28 -12.65 -16.72
N LEU A 253 5.11 -12.05 -16.93
CA LEU A 253 4.82 -11.11 -18.02
C LEU A 253 4.90 -9.65 -17.56
N LYS A 254 5.13 -9.40 -16.27
CA LYS A 254 5.02 -8.07 -15.64
C LYS A 254 3.71 -7.38 -16.02
N ALA A 255 2.63 -8.12 -15.96
CA ALA A 255 1.33 -7.74 -16.48
C ALA A 255 0.19 -8.13 -15.53
N LYS A 256 -0.96 -7.51 -15.73
CA LYS A 256 -2.22 -7.82 -15.06
C LYS A 256 -3.22 -8.36 -16.08
N LEU A 257 -3.85 -9.50 -15.79
CA LEU A 257 -5.02 -10.01 -16.50
C LEU A 257 -6.27 -9.51 -15.79
N SER A 258 -7.14 -8.81 -16.49
CA SER A 258 -8.46 -8.38 -16.03
C SER A 258 -9.57 -9.05 -16.83
N LEU A 259 -10.66 -9.41 -16.16
CA LEU A 259 -11.85 -10.04 -16.73
C LEU A 259 -13.09 -9.35 -16.17
N GLY A 260 -14.12 -9.16 -17.00
CA GLY A 260 -15.38 -8.54 -16.59
C GLY A 260 -15.52 -7.13 -17.13
N GLU A 261 -16.21 -6.29 -16.38
CA GLU A 261 -16.43 -4.88 -16.72
C GLU A 261 -15.19 -4.06 -16.41
N ASP A 262 -14.72 -3.31 -17.37
CA ASP A 262 -13.52 -2.47 -17.24
C ASP A 262 -13.65 -1.19 -18.06
N TYR A 263 -12.80 -0.22 -17.70
CA TYR A 263 -12.63 1.00 -18.49
C TYR A 263 -11.36 0.90 -19.33
N LEU A 264 -11.45 1.19 -20.61
CA LEU A 264 -10.29 1.25 -21.47
C LEU A 264 -9.42 2.44 -21.05
N ASN A 265 -8.45 2.18 -20.22
CA ASN A 265 -7.41 3.12 -19.87
C ASN A 265 -6.26 2.98 -20.88
N SER A 266 -6.24 3.80 -21.93
CA SER A 266 -5.26 3.77 -23.02
C SER A 266 -4.49 5.08 -23.06
N ASP A 267 -3.20 4.97 -23.35
CA ASP A 267 -2.33 6.14 -23.54
C ASP A 267 -2.48 6.75 -24.94
N ILE A 268 -3.08 6.01 -25.88
CA ILE A 268 -3.19 6.38 -27.29
C ILE A 268 -4.62 6.72 -27.68
N PHE A 269 -5.58 5.84 -27.31
CA PHE A 269 -6.99 5.96 -27.63
C PHE A 269 -7.77 6.60 -26.48
N ASP A 270 -8.81 7.32 -26.79
CA ASP A 270 -9.75 7.81 -25.77
C ASP A 270 -10.51 6.62 -25.14
N GLY A 271 -10.76 6.68 -23.85
CA GLY A 271 -11.30 5.58 -23.09
C GLY A 271 -12.83 5.44 -23.24
N PHE A 272 -13.33 4.23 -23.01
CA PHE A 272 -14.75 3.89 -22.93
C PHE A 272 -14.93 2.66 -22.02
N ASN A 273 -16.15 2.47 -21.50
CA ASN A 273 -16.48 1.27 -20.70
C ASN A 273 -16.71 0.07 -21.59
N TYR A 274 -16.33 -1.10 -21.13
CA TYR A 274 -16.57 -2.36 -21.84
C TYR A 274 -16.64 -3.55 -20.88
N ILE A 275 -17.32 -4.59 -21.30
CA ILE A 275 -17.26 -5.92 -20.67
C ILE A 275 -16.42 -6.86 -21.52
N GLY A 276 -15.39 -7.46 -20.93
CA GLY A 276 -14.49 -8.30 -21.69
C GLY A 276 -13.28 -8.82 -20.92
N SER A 277 -12.15 -8.83 -21.60
CA SER A 277 -10.85 -9.21 -21.03
C SER A 277 -9.74 -8.29 -21.52
N SER A 278 -8.78 -8.02 -20.64
CA SER A 278 -7.56 -7.31 -20.99
C SER A 278 -6.34 -7.91 -20.32
N VAL A 279 -5.22 -7.81 -21.02
CA VAL A 279 -3.87 -8.06 -20.47
C VAL A 279 -3.04 -6.81 -20.72
N SER A 280 -2.56 -6.19 -19.66
CA SER A 280 -1.74 -4.98 -19.76
C SER A 280 -0.51 -5.08 -18.88
N THR A 281 0.59 -4.52 -19.36
CA THR A 281 1.79 -4.32 -18.55
C THR A 281 1.43 -3.50 -17.31
N ASP A 282 1.89 -3.92 -16.15
CA ASP A 282 1.68 -3.24 -14.87
C ASP A 282 3.00 -2.62 -14.41
N ASP A 283 3.04 -1.30 -14.44
CA ASP A 283 4.24 -0.54 -14.06
C ASP A 283 4.58 -0.68 -12.57
N GLN A 284 3.60 -1.01 -11.71
CA GLN A 284 3.86 -1.26 -10.30
C GLN A 284 4.71 -2.53 -10.09
N MET A 285 4.65 -3.49 -11.02
CA MET A 285 5.52 -4.67 -11.04
C MET A 285 6.95 -4.38 -11.50
N LEU A 286 7.22 -3.15 -11.94
CA LEU A 286 8.56 -2.72 -12.31
C LEU A 286 9.29 -2.13 -11.11
N PRO A 287 10.62 -2.27 -11.01
CA PRO A 287 11.42 -1.52 -10.06
C PRO A 287 11.14 -0.02 -10.11
N PRO A 288 11.20 0.71 -8.98
CA PRO A 288 10.85 2.13 -8.91
C PRO A 288 11.57 3.02 -9.93
N ASN A 289 12.83 2.69 -10.22
CA ASN A 289 13.66 3.40 -11.21
C ASN A 289 13.24 3.17 -12.67
N LEU A 290 12.27 2.28 -12.93
CA LEU A 290 11.76 1.94 -14.26
C LEU A 290 10.31 2.38 -14.48
N ARG A 291 9.65 3.04 -13.50
CA ARG A 291 8.23 3.41 -13.52
C ARG A 291 7.94 4.76 -14.18
N GLY A 292 6.66 4.99 -14.51
CA GLY A 292 6.08 6.23 -15.02
C GLY A 292 5.35 7.08 -13.97
N TYR A 293 4.48 8.02 -14.37
CA TYR A 293 3.87 9.11 -13.60
C TYR A 293 2.43 8.82 -13.14
N ALA A 294 1.99 9.44 -11.99
CA ALA A 294 0.61 9.41 -11.45
C ALA A 294 -0.09 10.78 -11.54
N PRO A 295 -1.43 10.84 -11.74
CA PRO A 295 -2.16 12.10 -11.91
C PRO A 295 -2.51 12.83 -10.60
N ASP A 296 -2.56 14.18 -10.65
CA ASP A 296 -2.99 15.07 -9.57
C ASP A 296 -4.29 15.78 -9.95
N VAL A 297 -5.27 15.88 -9.02
CA VAL A 297 -6.44 16.72 -9.14
C VAL A 297 -6.36 17.86 -8.13
N SER A 298 -6.45 19.10 -8.60
CA SER A 298 -6.40 20.30 -7.76
C SER A 298 -7.58 21.23 -8.04
N GLY A 299 -8.04 21.92 -7.01
CA GLY A 299 -9.12 22.87 -7.10
C GLY A 299 -9.16 23.82 -5.91
N VAL A 300 -10.22 24.61 -5.83
CA VAL A 300 -10.49 25.51 -4.71
C VAL A 300 -11.91 25.27 -4.22
N ALA A 301 -12.07 25.01 -2.94
CA ALA A 301 -13.34 24.96 -2.25
C ALA A 301 -13.58 26.28 -1.50
N HIS A 302 -14.70 26.92 -1.69
CA HIS A 302 -15.02 28.22 -1.06
C HIS A 302 -15.49 28.04 0.38
N SER A 303 -16.16 26.92 0.65
CA SER A 303 -16.57 26.46 1.97
C SER A 303 -16.08 25.01 2.18
N SER A 304 -16.39 24.38 3.28
CA SER A 304 -16.21 22.91 3.37
C SER A 304 -17.04 22.27 2.26
N ALA A 305 -16.45 21.39 1.48
CA ALA A 305 -17.08 20.83 0.29
C ALA A 305 -16.86 19.33 0.18
N LYS A 306 -17.82 18.66 -0.44
CA LYS A 306 -17.65 17.28 -0.91
C LYS A 306 -17.04 17.34 -2.31
N VAL A 307 -15.87 16.72 -2.49
CA VAL A 307 -15.24 16.60 -3.80
C VAL A 307 -15.44 15.19 -4.31
N THR A 308 -16.13 15.06 -5.44
CA THR A 308 -16.35 13.79 -6.12
C THR A 308 -15.58 13.80 -7.43
N ILE A 309 -14.72 12.83 -7.63
CA ILE A 309 -13.97 12.61 -8.86
C ILE A 309 -14.55 11.39 -9.54
N SER A 310 -15.05 11.59 -10.74
CA SER A 310 -15.68 10.51 -11.51
C SER A 310 -15.09 10.41 -12.92
N GLN A 311 -15.24 9.24 -13.54
CA GLN A 311 -14.87 9.00 -14.92
C GLN A 311 -15.97 8.17 -15.58
N MET A 312 -16.52 8.69 -16.68
CA MET A 312 -17.59 8.02 -17.42
C MET A 312 -18.75 7.55 -16.52
N GLY A 313 -19.20 8.42 -15.59
CA GLY A 313 -20.33 8.14 -14.69
C GLY A 313 -19.99 7.31 -13.44
N ARG A 314 -18.78 6.77 -13.33
CA ARG A 314 -18.31 6.01 -12.17
C ARG A 314 -17.56 6.94 -11.21
N VAL A 315 -17.90 6.88 -9.92
CA VAL A 315 -17.13 7.55 -8.86
C VAL A 315 -15.83 6.80 -8.62
N LEU A 316 -14.71 7.48 -8.81
CA LEU A 316 -13.36 6.94 -8.54
C LEU A 316 -12.90 7.29 -7.12
N TYR A 317 -13.21 8.50 -6.67
CA TYR A 317 -12.80 9.01 -5.38
C TYR A 317 -13.81 10.04 -4.87
N GLU A 318 -14.16 9.97 -3.60
CA GLU A 318 -15.02 10.96 -2.95
C GLU A 318 -14.45 11.30 -1.58
N THR A 319 -14.31 12.58 -1.28
CA THR A 319 -13.76 13.06 0.00
C THR A 319 -14.37 14.40 0.39
N GLN A 320 -14.32 14.72 1.69
CA GLN A 320 -14.61 16.07 2.16
C GLN A 320 -13.30 16.86 2.32
N VAL A 321 -13.36 18.11 1.88
CA VAL A 321 -12.24 19.05 1.99
C VAL A 321 -12.67 20.30 2.76
N PRO A 322 -11.80 20.89 3.57
CA PRO A 322 -12.07 22.19 4.17
C PRO A 322 -12.04 23.29 3.13
N ALA A 323 -12.55 24.47 3.48
CA ALA A 323 -12.46 25.65 2.63
C ALA A 323 -10.99 25.97 2.27
N GLY A 324 -10.75 26.21 0.99
CA GLY A 324 -9.42 26.55 0.47
C GLY A 324 -8.98 25.72 -0.73
N PRO A 325 -7.75 25.94 -1.20
CA PRO A 325 -7.16 25.11 -2.24
C PRO A 325 -6.98 23.68 -1.77
N PHE A 326 -7.40 22.73 -2.58
CA PHE A 326 -7.17 21.30 -2.33
C PHE A 326 -6.36 20.67 -3.45
N ARG A 327 -5.66 19.59 -3.12
CA ARG A 327 -4.90 18.76 -4.04
C ARG A 327 -5.06 17.30 -3.66
N ILE A 328 -5.63 16.50 -4.55
CA ILE A 328 -5.88 15.08 -4.35
C ILE A 328 -4.88 14.32 -5.21
N GLN A 329 -4.06 13.49 -4.56
CA GLN A 329 -3.00 12.70 -5.17
C GLN A 329 -3.26 11.19 -5.04
N ASP A 330 -4.27 10.80 -4.26
CA ASP A 330 -4.60 9.42 -3.92
C ASP A 330 -5.49 8.73 -4.97
N ILE A 331 -5.49 9.24 -6.19
CA ILE A 331 -6.17 8.61 -7.33
C ILE A 331 -5.21 7.57 -7.90
N GLY A 332 -5.67 6.31 -8.03
CA GLY A 332 -4.82 5.20 -8.42
C GLY A 332 -3.98 5.46 -9.68
N ASP A 333 -2.74 5.00 -9.69
CA ASP A 333 -1.73 5.19 -10.76
C ASP A 333 -2.21 4.70 -12.15
N SER A 334 -3.26 3.88 -12.18
CA SER A 334 -3.82 3.29 -13.40
C SER A 334 -4.88 4.17 -14.07
N VAL A 335 -5.21 5.32 -13.48
CA VAL A 335 -6.25 6.22 -14.00
C VAL A 335 -5.64 7.19 -15.01
N SER A 336 -6.09 7.15 -16.26
CA SER A 336 -5.74 8.11 -17.30
C SER A 336 -6.98 8.59 -18.07
N GLY A 337 -6.86 9.68 -18.78
CA GLY A 337 -7.96 10.28 -19.55
C GLY A 337 -8.59 11.47 -18.85
N THR A 338 -9.82 11.79 -19.21
CA THR A 338 -10.54 12.93 -18.62
C THR A 338 -11.28 12.51 -17.36
N LEU A 339 -11.00 13.21 -16.26
CA LEU A 339 -11.67 13.07 -14.97
C LEU A 339 -12.66 14.22 -14.83
N HIS A 340 -13.89 13.91 -14.48
CA HIS A 340 -14.90 14.90 -14.12
C HIS A 340 -14.86 15.16 -12.62
N VAL A 341 -14.58 16.40 -12.23
CA VAL A 341 -14.48 16.84 -10.85
C VAL A 341 -15.70 17.67 -10.51
N ARG A 342 -16.42 17.23 -9.49
CA ARG A 342 -17.59 17.91 -8.94
C ARG A 342 -17.31 18.30 -7.49
N VAL A 343 -17.33 19.59 -7.22
CA VAL A 343 -17.15 20.17 -5.88
C VAL A 343 -18.52 20.68 -5.41
N GLU A 344 -19.09 19.98 -4.47
CA GLU A 344 -20.37 20.31 -3.85
C GLU A 344 -20.12 21.05 -2.54
N GLU A 345 -20.28 22.34 -2.59
CA GLU A 345 -20.13 23.24 -1.45
C GLU A 345 -21.25 23.02 -0.42
N GLN A 346 -20.97 23.21 0.84
CA GLN A 346 -22.02 23.13 1.87
C GLN A 346 -23.10 24.21 1.78
N ASN A 347 -22.81 25.30 1.06
CA ASN A 347 -23.82 26.31 0.70
C ASN A 347 -24.76 25.85 -0.42
N GLY A 348 -24.54 24.69 -1.02
CA GLY A 348 -25.29 24.12 -2.13
C GLY A 348 -24.85 24.59 -3.52
N GLN A 349 -23.81 25.40 -3.61
CA GLN A 349 -23.20 25.71 -4.90
C GLN A 349 -22.42 24.47 -5.38
N VAL A 350 -22.47 24.23 -6.67
CA VAL A 350 -21.77 23.13 -7.33
C VAL A 350 -20.84 23.70 -8.37
N GLN A 351 -19.55 23.35 -8.26
CA GLN A 351 -18.56 23.61 -9.30
C GLN A 351 -18.25 22.30 -10.01
N GLU A 352 -18.25 22.33 -11.32
CA GLU A 352 -17.84 21.16 -12.12
C GLU A 352 -16.78 21.59 -13.13
N TYR A 353 -15.78 20.73 -13.30
CA TYR A 353 -14.73 20.93 -14.30
C TYR A 353 -14.05 19.62 -14.65
N ASP A 354 -13.50 19.56 -15.85
CA ASP A 354 -12.75 18.41 -16.30
C ASP A 354 -11.25 18.60 -16.07
N VAL A 355 -10.64 17.57 -15.51
CA VAL A 355 -9.18 17.46 -15.40
C VAL A 355 -8.73 16.38 -16.36
N THR A 356 -7.98 16.76 -17.38
CA THR A 356 -7.36 15.80 -18.28
C THR A 356 -6.07 15.32 -17.64
N THR A 357 -6.06 14.06 -17.23
CA THR A 357 -4.84 13.41 -16.74
C THR A 357 -4.02 13.04 -17.96
N ALA A 358 -2.88 13.67 -18.09
CA ALA A 358 -1.98 13.36 -19.17
C ALA A 358 -1.04 12.23 -18.76
N SER A 359 -1.03 11.18 -19.55
CA SER A 359 0.06 10.23 -19.49
C SER A 359 1.34 10.90 -20.01
N MET A 360 2.47 10.62 -19.37
CA MET A 360 3.77 11.05 -19.90
C MET A 360 3.97 10.48 -21.31
N PRO A 361 4.64 11.22 -22.20
CA PRO A 361 4.99 10.68 -23.51
C PRO A 361 5.64 9.32 -23.35
N PHE A 362 5.26 8.35 -24.19
CA PHE A 362 5.78 7.01 -24.17
C PHE A 362 7.30 6.97 -24.35
N LEU A 363 8.01 7.07 -23.25
CA LEU A 363 9.41 6.75 -23.18
C LEU A 363 9.56 5.36 -22.57
N THR A 364 9.72 4.39 -23.44
CA THR A 364 10.05 3.03 -23.04
C THR A 364 11.55 2.85 -23.10
N ARG A 365 12.18 2.29 -22.07
CA ARG A 365 13.61 2.05 -22.04
C ARG A 365 14.02 1.09 -23.14
N GLN A 366 15.23 1.27 -23.65
CA GLN A 366 15.80 0.43 -24.70
C GLN A 366 15.66 -1.06 -24.40
N GLY A 367 15.11 -1.81 -25.35
CA GLY A 367 14.88 -3.25 -25.24
C GLY A 367 13.64 -3.67 -24.45
N GLN A 368 12.92 -2.73 -23.82
CA GLN A 368 11.66 -3.02 -23.13
C GLN A 368 10.46 -2.79 -24.04
N VAL A 369 9.38 -3.52 -23.75
CA VAL A 369 8.08 -3.38 -24.42
C VAL A 369 7.00 -3.23 -23.35
N ARG A 370 6.20 -2.18 -23.43
CA ARG A 370 4.94 -2.02 -22.69
C ARG A 370 3.82 -2.33 -23.67
N TYR A 371 2.81 -3.04 -23.22
CA TYR A 371 1.71 -3.46 -24.09
C TYR A 371 0.39 -3.55 -23.35
N LYS A 372 -0.69 -3.41 -24.10
CA LYS A 372 -2.06 -3.68 -23.64
C LYS A 372 -2.82 -4.33 -24.78
N VAL A 373 -3.47 -5.45 -24.50
CA VAL A 373 -4.34 -6.16 -25.43
C VAL A 373 -5.70 -6.31 -24.78
N MET A 374 -6.78 -5.99 -25.49
CA MET A 374 -8.12 -6.01 -24.96
C MET A 374 -9.10 -6.55 -26.01
N MET A 375 -10.17 -7.15 -25.53
CA MET A 375 -11.29 -7.60 -26.34
C MET A 375 -12.58 -7.63 -25.51
N GLY A 376 -13.70 -7.32 -26.12
CA GLY A 376 -14.96 -7.34 -25.42
C GLY A 376 -16.08 -6.68 -26.20
N ARG A 377 -17.09 -6.21 -25.49
CA ARG A 377 -18.17 -5.36 -26.00
C ARG A 377 -18.21 -4.05 -25.21
N PRO A 378 -18.31 -2.91 -25.88
CA PRO A 378 -18.60 -1.66 -25.18
C PRO A 378 -19.91 -1.75 -24.39
N GLU A 379 -19.98 -1.03 -23.29
CA GLU A 379 -21.18 -0.95 -22.45
C GLU A 379 -21.39 0.48 -21.93
N ASP A 380 -22.64 0.82 -21.66
CA ASP A 380 -22.98 2.05 -20.94
C ASP A 380 -22.85 1.85 -19.41
N TRP A 381 -23.07 2.90 -18.67
CA TRP A 381 -23.02 2.90 -17.20
C TRP A 381 -24.18 2.09 -16.55
N ASN A 382 -25.23 1.66 -17.30
CA ASN A 382 -26.31 0.80 -16.84
C ASN A 382 -26.04 -0.68 -17.15
N HIS A 383 -24.82 -1.08 -17.44
CA HIS A 383 -24.41 -2.46 -17.85
C HIS A 383 -25.06 -2.93 -19.17
N LYS A 384 -25.58 -2.00 -19.96
CA LYS A 384 -26.13 -2.34 -21.25
C LYS A 384 -25.04 -2.35 -22.29
N THR A 385 -24.83 -3.47 -22.93
CA THR A 385 -23.85 -3.58 -24.01
C THR A 385 -24.28 -2.78 -25.23
N GLU A 386 -23.37 -2.01 -25.77
CA GLU A 386 -23.52 -1.12 -26.91
C GLU A 386 -22.57 -1.56 -28.03
N GLY A 387 -22.99 -1.34 -29.28
CA GLY A 387 -22.12 -1.66 -30.42
C GLY A 387 -21.79 -3.14 -30.63
N GLY A 388 -20.76 -3.38 -31.44
CA GLY A 388 -20.27 -4.70 -31.81
C GLY A 388 -19.20 -5.23 -30.85
N PHE A 389 -18.79 -6.51 -31.07
CA PHE A 389 -17.59 -7.02 -30.43
C PHE A 389 -16.36 -6.30 -31.00
N PHE A 390 -15.54 -5.76 -30.12
CA PHE A 390 -14.30 -5.13 -30.49
C PHE A 390 -13.07 -5.92 -30.04
N SER A 391 -11.98 -5.66 -30.70
CA SER A 391 -10.63 -6.06 -30.26
C SER A 391 -9.64 -4.93 -30.49
N GLY A 392 -8.69 -4.81 -29.61
CA GLY A 392 -7.68 -3.80 -29.70
C GLY A 392 -6.38 -4.17 -29.03
N GLY A 393 -5.34 -3.42 -29.36
CA GLY A 393 -4.04 -3.56 -28.74
C GLY A 393 -3.21 -2.32 -28.98
N GLU A 394 -2.38 -2.01 -27.99
CA GLU A 394 -1.36 -0.95 -28.08
C GLU A 394 -0.05 -1.46 -27.53
N ALA A 395 1.04 -0.94 -28.04
CA ALA A 395 2.37 -1.25 -27.58
C ALA A 395 3.32 -0.06 -27.72
N SER A 396 4.28 0.02 -26.83
CA SER A 396 5.40 0.95 -26.87
C SER A 396 6.70 0.19 -26.70
N TRP A 397 7.65 0.41 -27.60
CA TRP A 397 8.93 -0.27 -27.64
C TRP A 397 10.09 0.72 -27.65
N GLY A 398 11.02 0.56 -26.71
CA GLY A 398 12.28 1.27 -26.67
C GLY A 398 13.26 0.68 -27.71
N VAL A 399 13.31 1.30 -28.90
CA VAL A 399 14.10 0.79 -30.05
C VAL A 399 15.58 1.11 -29.97
N ALA A 400 15.92 2.23 -29.32
CA ALA A 400 17.29 2.70 -29.15
C ALA A 400 17.36 3.60 -27.91
N ASP A 401 18.56 3.99 -27.50
CA ASP A 401 18.76 4.91 -26.40
C ASP A 401 18.03 6.25 -26.66
N GLY A 402 17.06 6.54 -25.75
CA GLY A 402 16.22 7.73 -25.84
C GLY A 402 15.23 7.77 -27.02
N TRP A 403 14.99 6.66 -27.75
CA TRP A 403 13.97 6.55 -28.78
C TRP A 403 12.95 5.46 -28.49
N SER A 404 11.68 5.82 -28.56
CA SER A 404 10.57 4.89 -28.42
C SER A 404 9.64 4.99 -29.63
N LEU A 405 9.23 3.85 -30.16
CA LEU A 405 8.14 3.75 -31.11
C LEU A 405 6.91 3.20 -30.40
N TYR A 406 5.75 3.78 -30.65
CA TYR A 406 4.52 3.30 -30.09
C TYR A 406 3.39 3.37 -31.10
N GLY A 407 2.34 2.62 -30.85
CA GLY A 407 1.17 2.60 -31.69
C GLY A 407 0.17 1.54 -31.25
N GLY A 408 -0.96 1.52 -31.94
CA GLY A 408 -2.03 0.59 -31.62
C GLY A 408 -3.08 0.54 -32.70
N ALA A 409 -4.01 -0.39 -32.51
CA ALA A 409 -5.21 -0.51 -33.35
C ALA A 409 -6.39 -0.92 -32.47
N LEU A 410 -7.57 -0.38 -32.79
CA LEU A 410 -8.84 -0.71 -32.15
C LEU A 410 -9.87 -0.91 -33.25
N ALA A 411 -10.58 -2.02 -33.28
CA ALA A 411 -11.52 -2.32 -34.34
C ALA A 411 -12.75 -3.07 -33.85
N ASP A 412 -13.90 -2.67 -34.36
CA ASP A 412 -15.14 -3.43 -34.38
C ASP A 412 -15.64 -3.55 -35.84
N LYS A 413 -16.86 -4.00 -36.05
CA LYS A 413 -17.45 -4.20 -37.38
C LYS A 413 -17.62 -2.88 -38.17
N HIS A 414 -17.88 -1.76 -37.48
CA HIS A 414 -18.25 -0.47 -38.06
C HIS A 414 -17.28 0.67 -37.67
N TYR A 415 -16.40 0.43 -36.73
CA TYR A 415 -15.39 1.35 -36.24
C TYR A 415 -14.00 0.76 -36.34
N GLN A 416 -13.07 1.49 -36.90
CA GLN A 416 -11.66 1.11 -36.95
C GLN A 416 -10.80 2.34 -36.62
N SER A 417 -9.86 2.18 -35.74
CA SER A 417 -8.89 3.23 -35.44
C SER A 417 -7.48 2.63 -35.38
N ALA A 418 -6.53 3.37 -35.93
CA ALA A 418 -5.12 2.98 -35.89
C ALA A 418 -4.26 4.19 -35.55
N ALA A 419 -3.30 4.01 -34.68
CA ALA A 419 -2.41 5.06 -34.22
C ALA A 419 -0.95 4.65 -34.32
N MET A 420 -0.09 5.64 -34.59
CA MET A 420 1.37 5.47 -34.52
C MET A 420 2.01 6.75 -34.00
N GLY A 421 3.10 6.55 -33.26
CA GLY A 421 3.83 7.66 -32.66
C GLY A 421 5.28 7.35 -32.39
N VAL A 422 6.02 8.41 -32.13
CA VAL A 422 7.43 8.37 -31.76
C VAL A 422 7.67 9.24 -30.55
N GLY A 423 8.41 8.70 -29.58
CA GLY A 423 8.90 9.41 -28.41
C GLY A 423 10.42 9.59 -28.46
N ARG A 424 10.89 10.75 -28.03
CA ARG A 424 12.31 11.08 -27.94
C ARG A 424 12.66 11.64 -26.57
N ASP A 425 13.61 11.02 -25.91
CA ASP A 425 14.29 11.60 -24.76
C ASP A 425 15.33 12.61 -25.27
N LEU A 426 15.13 13.87 -24.89
CA LEU A 426 16.02 14.98 -25.21
C LEU A 426 17.03 15.24 -24.06
N ALA A 427 17.24 14.26 -23.19
CA ALA A 427 18.10 14.33 -22.01
C ALA A 427 17.77 15.55 -21.12
N GLN A 428 18.70 16.46 -20.94
CA GLN A 428 18.50 17.68 -20.12
C GLN A 428 17.33 18.58 -20.59
N PHE A 429 16.79 18.37 -21.79
CA PHE A 429 15.66 19.16 -22.32
C PHE A 429 14.32 18.45 -22.16
N GLY A 430 14.27 17.29 -21.50
CA GLY A 430 13.03 16.55 -21.25
C GLY A 430 12.69 15.54 -22.33
N ALA A 431 11.42 15.20 -22.43
CA ALA A 431 10.90 14.21 -23.35
C ALA A 431 9.83 14.82 -24.26
N LEU A 432 9.84 14.42 -25.52
CA LEU A 432 8.89 14.86 -26.54
C LEU A 432 8.30 13.64 -27.24
N ALA A 433 6.98 13.65 -27.44
CA ALA A 433 6.30 12.64 -28.24
C ALA A 433 5.39 13.28 -29.28
N PHE A 434 5.26 12.61 -30.41
CA PHE A 434 4.33 12.96 -31.48
C PHE A 434 3.62 11.70 -31.96
N ASP A 435 2.30 11.78 -32.11
CA ASP A 435 1.49 10.71 -32.66
C ASP A 435 0.38 11.19 -33.56
N VAL A 436 -0.07 10.28 -34.41
CA VAL A 436 -1.21 10.45 -35.31
C VAL A 436 -2.14 9.26 -35.14
N THR A 437 -3.42 9.54 -34.94
CA THR A 437 -4.48 8.56 -34.88
C THR A 437 -5.43 8.78 -36.04
N HIS A 438 -5.69 7.72 -36.80
CA HIS A 438 -6.68 7.72 -37.90
C HIS A 438 -7.90 6.92 -37.47
N SER A 439 -9.11 7.46 -37.67
CA SER A 439 -10.38 6.75 -37.44
C SER A 439 -11.18 6.61 -38.74
N HIS A 440 -11.74 5.43 -38.92
CA HIS A 440 -12.69 5.09 -40.00
C HIS A 440 -13.98 4.57 -39.37
N VAL A 441 -15.09 5.25 -39.63
CA VAL A 441 -16.38 4.97 -39.02
C VAL A 441 -17.43 4.79 -40.11
N ASN A 442 -18.32 3.83 -39.95
CA ASN A 442 -19.49 3.66 -40.79
C ASN A 442 -20.76 3.77 -39.97
N LEU A 443 -21.46 4.91 -40.09
CA LEU A 443 -22.72 5.20 -39.38
C LEU A 443 -23.91 4.62 -40.17
N ASP A 444 -24.61 3.68 -39.54
CA ASP A 444 -25.77 3.00 -40.17
C ASP A 444 -27.05 3.85 -40.19
N HIS A 445 -27.16 4.83 -39.30
CA HIS A 445 -28.33 5.74 -39.12
C HIS A 445 -27.97 7.17 -39.42
N ASP A 446 -29.00 8.00 -39.69
CA ASP A 446 -28.82 9.46 -39.78
C ASP A 446 -28.53 9.98 -38.36
N SER A 447 -27.30 10.39 -38.11
CA SER A 447 -26.86 11.04 -36.87
C SER A 447 -26.63 12.55 -37.11
N ALA A 448 -26.38 13.29 -36.02
CA ALA A 448 -25.97 14.68 -36.11
C ALA A 448 -24.66 14.89 -36.93
N TYR A 449 -23.86 13.86 -37.03
CA TYR A 449 -22.60 13.82 -37.80
C TYR A 449 -22.81 13.41 -39.26
N GLY A 450 -24.03 13.11 -39.67
CA GLY A 450 -24.37 12.61 -41.00
C GLY A 450 -24.55 11.10 -41.02
N LYS A 451 -24.61 10.52 -42.23
CA LYS A 451 -24.77 9.10 -42.50
C LYS A 451 -23.67 8.59 -43.41
N GLY A 452 -23.24 7.35 -43.18
CA GLY A 452 -22.27 6.66 -44.02
C GLY A 452 -20.86 6.70 -43.45
N LYS A 453 -19.88 6.78 -44.35
CA LYS A 453 -18.45 6.66 -43.94
C LYS A 453 -17.87 8.02 -43.60
N LEU A 454 -17.23 8.08 -42.43
CA LEU A 454 -16.45 9.20 -41.95
C LEU A 454 -15.00 8.76 -41.74
N ASP A 455 -14.07 9.56 -42.25
CA ASP A 455 -12.65 9.37 -42.09
C ASP A 455 -12.01 10.63 -41.50
N GLY A 456 -11.20 10.50 -40.48
CA GLY A 456 -10.57 11.66 -39.87
C GLY A 456 -9.27 11.31 -39.16
N ASN A 457 -8.47 12.33 -38.94
CA ASN A 457 -7.17 12.21 -38.25
C ASN A 457 -7.15 13.08 -36.99
N SER A 458 -6.44 12.60 -35.98
CA SER A 458 -6.07 13.37 -34.80
C SER A 458 -4.57 13.40 -34.63
N PHE A 459 -4.01 14.55 -34.34
CA PHE A 459 -2.58 14.78 -34.20
C PHE A 459 -2.30 15.24 -32.77
N ARG A 460 -1.35 14.61 -32.10
CA ARG A 460 -0.98 14.96 -30.73
C ARG A 460 0.53 15.19 -30.60
N VAL A 461 0.88 16.24 -29.87
CA VAL A 461 2.24 16.53 -29.43
C VAL A 461 2.25 16.61 -27.91
N SER A 462 3.13 15.89 -27.26
CA SER A 462 3.26 15.86 -25.80
C SER A 462 4.69 16.11 -25.39
N TYR A 463 4.88 16.93 -24.37
CA TYR A 463 6.18 17.27 -23.81
C TYR A 463 6.15 17.13 -22.29
N ALA A 464 7.21 16.52 -21.73
CA ALA A 464 7.37 16.44 -20.27
C ALA A 464 8.83 16.65 -19.90
N LYS A 465 9.08 17.28 -18.76
CA LYS A 465 10.41 17.42 -18.19
C LYS A 465 10.38 17.46 -16.67
N ASP A 466 11.25 16.67 -16.05
CA ASP A 466 11.57 16.72 -14.65
C ASP A 466 12.94 17.39 -14.45
N PHE A 467 13.04 18.38 -13.56
CA PHE A 467 14.25 19.13 -13.30
C PHE A 467 14.70 18.87 -11.86
N ASP A 468 15.29 17.71 -11.61
CA ASP A 468 15.70 17.27 -10.27
C ASP A 468 16.63 18.29 -9.56
N GLU A 469 17.55 18.92 -10.29
CA GLU A 469 18.50 19.89 -9.75
C GLU A 469 17.85 21.20 -9.27
N LEU A 470 16.67 21.54 -9.80
CA LEU A 470 15.96 22.80 -9.51
C LEU A 470 14.70 22.59 -8.67
N ASN A 471 14.39 21.35 -8.25
CA ASN A 471 13.10 20.98 -7.64
C ASN A 471 11.91 21.52 -8.44
N SER A 472 12.00 21.45 -9.76
CA SER A 472 10.97 21.91 -10.68
C SER A 472 10.52 20.80 -11.60
N ARG A 473 9.24 20.77 -11.86
CA ARG A 473 8.61 19.78 -12.73
C ARG A 473 7.68 20.48 -13.70
N VAL A 474 8.00 20.42 -15.00
CA VAL A 474 6.99 20.54 -16.05
C VAL A 474 6.44 19.14 -16.26
N THR A 475 5.34 18.85 -15.63
CA THR A 475 4.80 17.51 -15.64
C THR A 475 4.27 17.16 -17.03
N PHE A 476 3.67 18.14 -17.72
CA PHE A 476 3.09 17.94 -19.03
C PHE A 476 2.81 19.24 -19.76
N ALA A 477 3.08 19.25 -21.06
CA ALA A 477 2.52 20.22 -22.01
C ALA A 477 2.08 19.46 -23.25
N GLY A 478 0.80 19.54 -23.59
CA GLY A 478 0.22 18.78 -24.69
C GLY A 478 -0.59 19.65 -25.62
N TYR A 479 -0.55 19.31 -26.88
CA TYR A 479 -1.43 19.84 -27.90
C TYR A 479 -2.04 18.71 -28.71
N ARG A 480 -3.35 18.74 -28.90
CA ARG A 480 -4.08 17.81 -29.76
C ARG A 480 -4.92 18.62 -30.74
N PHE A 481 -4.87 18.26 -32.00
CA PHE A 481 -5.77 18.73 -33.05
C PHE A 481 -6.49 17.55 -33.67
N SER A 482 -7.81 17.61 -33.75
CA SER A 482 -8.66 16.60 -34.39
C SER A 482 -9.41 17.20 -35.55
N GLU A 483 -9.40 16.53 -36.69
CA GLU A 483 -10.18 16.87 -37.85
C GLU A 483 -11.69 16.71 -37.55
N LYS A 484 -12.56 17.48 -38.21
CA LYS A 484 -14.00 17.48 -37.99
C LYS A 484 -14.65 16.09 -38.08
N ASN A 485 -14.13 15.21 -38.94
CA ASN A 485 -14.68 13.88 -39.16
C ASN A 485 -13.96 12.79 -38.34
N PHE A 486 -12.97 13.18 -37.53
CA PHE A 486 -12.35 12.24 -36.56
C PHE A 486 -13.38 11.92 -35.49
N MET A 487 -13.52 10.62 -35.15
CA MET A 487 -14.36 10.14 -34.08
C MET A 487 -13.58 9.18 -33.19
N THR A 488 -13.74 9.33 -31.90
CA THR A 488 -13.32 8.34 -30.90
C THR A 488 -14.32 7.19 -30.88
N MET A 489 -13.99 6.07 -30.22
CA MET A 489 -14.93 4.96 -30.06
C MET A 489 -16.15 5.38 -29.24
N SER A 490 -15.97 6.18 -28.19
CA SER A 490 -17.07 6.70 -27.39
C SER A 490 -18.03 7.58 -28.21
N GLU A 491 -17.48 8.52 -29.00
CA GLU A 491 -18.29 9.37 -29.88
C GLU A 491 -19.05 8.55 -30.94
N TYR A 492 -18.44 7.51 -31.50
CA TYR A 492 -19.08 6.56 -32.41
C TYR A 492 -20.27 5.85 -31.76
N LEU A 493 -20.08 5.33 -30.52
CA LEU A 493 -21.13 4.63 -29.79
C LEU A 493 -22.33 5.57 -29.53
N ASP A 494 -22.05 6.79 -29.07
CA ASP A 494 -23.10 7.77 -28.82
C ASP A 494 -23.81 8.19 -30.11
N ALA A 495 -23.07 8.43 -31.19
CA ALA A 495 -23.65 8.78 -32.49
C ALA A 495 -24.53 7.67 -33.07
N ASN A 496 -24.27 6.41 -32.73
CA ASN A 496 -25.03 5.25 -33.21
C ASN A 496 -26.27 4.95 -32.34
N GLN A 497 -26.39 5.48 -31.12
CA GLN A 497 -27.47 5.15 -30.19
C GLN A 497 -28.57 6.21 -30.05
N SER A 498 -28.27 7.46 -30.22
CA SER A 498 -29.21 8.54 -29.93
C SER A 498 -29.57 9.38 -31.16
N ASP A 499 -30.86 9.63 -31.35
CA ASP A 499 -31.34 10.67 -32.24
C ASP A 499 -30.98 12.12 -31.78
N MET A 500 -30.36 12.21 -30.59
CA MET A 500 -29.85 13.45 -30.04
C MET A 500 -28.42 13.72 -30.52
N ALA A 501 -28.22 14.90 -31.09
CA ALA A 501 -26.90 15.42 -31.39
C ALA A 501 -26.06 15.47 -30.10
N ARG A 502 -25.02 14.66 -30.01
CA ARG A 502 -24.02 14.84 -29.00
C ARG A 502 -23.23 16.11 -29.36
N THR A 503 -23.28 17.10 -28.48
CA THR A 503 -22.47 18.30 -28.58
C THR A 503 -21.07 17.98 -28.04
N GLY A 504 -20.00 18.44 -28.69
CA GLY A 504 -18.66 18.39 -28.13
C GLY A 504 -17.62 17.67 -28.95
N ASN A 505 -17.69 17.74 -30.29
CA ASN A 505 -16.65 17.25 -31.17
C ASN A 505 -15.35 18.07 -30.96
N ASP A 506 -14.34 17.47 -30.35
CA ASP A 506 -13.08 18.14 -30.01
C ASP A 506 -12.34 18.60 -31.29
N LYS A 507 -11.89 19.85 -31.29
CA LYS A 507 -11.08 20.42 -32.36
C LYS A 507 -9.64 20.61 -31.93
N GLU A 508 -9.41 21.39 -30.91
CA GLU A 508 -8.06 21.63 -30.35
C GLU A 508 -8.09 21.54 -28.84
N MET A 509 -7.08 20.97 -28.27
CA MET A 509 -6.87 20.89 -26.84
C MET A 509 -5.43 21.26 -26.49
N TYR A 510 -5.28 22.20 -25.58
CA TYR A 510 -4.01 22.61 -24.97
C TYR A 510 -4.05 22.25 -23.49
N THR A 511 -3.04 21.56 -22.99
CA THR A 511 -2.93 21.22 -21.57
C THR A 511 -1.53 21.52 -21.08
N ILE A 512 -1.41 22.22 -19.95
CA ILE A 512 -0.13 22.52 -19.33
C ILE A 512 -0.26 22.30 -17.83
N THR A 513 0.59 21.46 -17.27
CA THR A 513 0.77 21.31 -15.81
C THR A 513 2.21 21.64 -15.48
N TYR A 514 2.42 22.65 -14.63
CA TYR A 514 3.73 23.13 -14.23
C TYR A 514 3.82 23.23 -12.71
N ASN A 515 4.86 22.67 -12.13
CA ASN A 515 5.16 22.79 -10.71
C ASN A 515 6.62 23.21 -10.55
N GLN A 516 6.89 24.30 -9.83
CA GLN A 516 8.22 24.81 -9.54
C GLN A 516 8.36 25.14 -8.05
N ASN A 517 9.37 24.55 -7.43
CA ASN A 517 9.73 24.87 -6.06
C ASN A 517 11.13 25.52 -6.02
N PHE A 518 11.19 26.79 -5.65
CA PHE A 518 12.42 27.54 -5.41
C PHE A 518 12.77 27.44 -3.92
N ALA A 519 13.32 26.32 -3.49
CA ALA A 519 13.59 26.03 -2.08
C ALA A 519 14.41 27.12 -1.37
N ALA A 520 15.43 27.68 -2.03
CA ALA A 520 16.29 28.74 -1.48
C ALA A 520 15.53 30.07 -1.26
N ALA A 521 14.48 30.33 -2.02
CA ALA A 521 13.64 31.52 -1.90
C ALA A 521 12.37 31.27 -1.07
N GLY A 522 12.09 30.01 -0.71
CA GLY A 522 10.84 29.63 -0.07
C GLY A 522 9.60 29.86 -0.94
N VAL A 523 9.76 29.80 -2.27
CA VAL A 523 8.67 30.08 -3.23
C VAL A 523 8.29 28.81 -3.98
N SER A 524 6.99 28.56 -4.12
CA SER A 524 6.47 27.54 -5.01
C SER A 524 5.41 28.12 -5.96
N ILE A 525 5.41 27.63 -7.20
CA ILE A 525 4.47 27.99 -8.24
C ILE A 525 3.87 26.70 -8.79
N TYR A 526 2.53 26.65 -8.85
CA TYR A 526 1.81 25.57 -9.47
C TYR A 526 0.83 26.15 -10.51
N LEU A 527 0.85 25.63 -11.72
CA LEU A 527 -0.06 25.97 -12.80
C LEU A 527 -0.66 24.70 -13.39
N ASN A 528 -1.98 24.67 -13.45
CA ASN A 528 -2.72 23.75 -14.30
C ASN A 528 -3.55 24.60 -15.27
N TYR A 529 -3.40 24.37 -16.56
CA TYR A 529 -4.09 25.09 -17.62
C TYR A 529 -4.60 24.09 -18.64
N SER A 530 -5.87 24.20 -19.00
CA SER A 530 -6.51 23.45 -20.08
C SER A 530 -7.38 24.39 -20.89
N HIS A 531 -7.21 24.36 -22.20
CA HIS A 531 -8.04 25.11 -23.15
C HIS A 531 -8.48 24.15 -24.25
N ARG A 532 -9.80 24.04 -24.45
CA ARG A 532 -10.40 23.10 -25.39
C ARG A 532 -11.33 23.87 -26.31
N THR A 533 -11.17 23.71 -27.60
CA THR A 533 -12.08 24.23 -28.63
C THR A 533 -12.85 23.09 -29.29
N TYR A 534 -14.00 23.35 -29.78
CA TYR A 534 -14.89 22.39 -30.40
C TYR A 534 -15.28 22.80 -31.79
N TRP A 535 -15.78 21.85 -32.59
CA TRP A 535 -16.33 22.15 -33.92
C TRP A 535 -17.78 22.66 -33.87
N ASP A 536 -18.50 22.42 -32.79
CA ASP A 536 -19.96 22.53 -32.68
C ASP A 536 -20.47 23.30 -31.45
N ARG A 537 -19.59 23.73 -30.54
CA ARG A 537 -19.94 24.50 -29.33
C ARG A 537 -18.85 25.51 -28.93
N PRO A 538 -19.12 26.42 -27.97
CA PRO A 538 -18.12 27.33 -27.44
C PRO A 538 -16.89 26.64 -26.84
N GLU A 539 -15.80 27.39 -26.82
CA GLU A 539 -14.55 26.97 -26.19
C GLU A 539 -14.65 26.88 -24.65
N GLN A 540 -13.87 26.05 -24.05
CA GLN A 540 -13.72 25.94 -22.59
C GLN A 540 -12.30 26.26 -22.18
N THR A 541 -12.17 27.06 -21.13
CA THR A 541 -10.86 27.42 -20.56
C THR A 541 -10.84 27.21 -19.06
N ASN A 542 -10.01 26.26 -18.59
CA ASN A 542 -9.82 26.00 -17.18
C ASN A 542 -8.38 26.30 -16.80
N TYR A 543 -8.17 27.05 -15.73
CA TYR A 543 -6.86 27.22 -15.15
C TYR A 543 -6.91 27.39 -13.64
N ASN A 544 -5.82 26.93 -13.01
CA ASN A 544 -5.52 27.12 -11.61
C ASN A 544 -4.04 27.51 -11.51
N LEU A 545 -3.76 28.74 -11.10
CA LEU A 545 -2.42 29.24 -10.87
C LEU A 545 -2.26 29.58 -9.41
N MET A 546 -1.44 28.82 -8.70
CA MET A 546 -1.11 29.02 -7.30
C MET A 546 0.34 29.52 -7.16
N PHE A 547 0.50 30.60 -6.42
CA PHE A 547 1.78 31.12 -5.96
C PHE A 547 1.82 31.03 -4.44
N SER A 548 2.85 30.40 -3.88
CA SER A 548 3.03 30.30 -2.44
C SER A 548 4.43 30.77 -2.04
N HIS A 549 4.52 31.47 -0.93
CA HIS A 549 5.80 31.92 -0.35
C HIS A 549 5.86 31.55 1.13
N TYR A 550 6.91 30.82 1.49
CA TYR A 550 7.24 30.43 2.85
C TYR A 550 8.36 31.32 3.38
N PHE A 551 8.14 31.93 4.53
CA PHE A 551 9.08 32.86 5.11
C PHE A 551 9.07 32.85 6.64
N ASN A 552 10.09 33.44 7.23
CA ASN A 552 10.20 33.65 8.68
C ASN A 552 10.10 35.11 9.00
N MET A 553 9.40 35.52 10.07
CA MET A 553 9.28 36.88 10.52
C MET A 553 9.53 36.98 12.03
N GLY A 554 10.67 37.58 12.41
CA GLY A 554 11.10 37.65 13.82
C GLY A 554 11.31 36.24 14.42
N SER A 555 10.57 35.92 15.47
CA SER A 555 10.60 34.61 16.14
C SER A 555 9.65 33.57 15.52
N ILE A 556 8.75 34.02 14.67
CA ILE A 556 7.77 33.11 14.02
C ILE A 556 8.41 32.50 12.79
N ARG A 557 8.47 31.19 12.75
CA ARG A 557 9.03 30.41 11.64
C ARG A 557 7.93 29.76 10.83
N ASN A 558 8.24 29.47 9.55
CA ASN A 558 7.35 28.73 8.64
C ASN A 558 5.98 29.40 8.40
N MET A 559 5.94 30.74 8.39
CA MET A 559 4.77 31.47 7.88
C MET A 559 4.62 31.20 6.39
N SER A 560 3.40 31.13 5.92
CA SER A 560 3.14 31.04 4.49
C SER A 560 2.05 32.02 4.05
N ILE A 561 2.18 32.49 2.81
CA ILE A 561 1.16 33.21 2.07
C ILE A 561 1.01 32.54 0.72
N SER A 562 -0.23 32.28 0.30
CA SER A 562 -0.50 31.78 -1.02
C SER A 562 -1.63 32.54 -1.69
N VAL A 563 -1.49 32.73 -3.00
CA VAL A 563 -2.50 33.34 -3.87
C VAL A 563 -2.78 32.35 -4.98
N THR A 564 -4.06 32.03 -5.15
CA THR A 564 -4.54 31.17 -6.23
C THR A 564 -5.49 31.94 -7.11
N GLY A 565 -5.18 32.11 -8.39
CA GLY A 565 -6.11 32.60 -9.40
C GLY A 565 -6.67 31.41 -10.17
N TYR A 566 -7.97 31.35 -10.35
CA TYR A 566 -8.62 30.23 -11.00
C TYR A 566 -9.74 30.67 -11.97
N ARG A 567 -10.00 29.83 -12.96
CA ARG A 567 -11.18 29.84 -13.81
C ARG A 567 -11.53 28.40 -14.17
N TYR A 568 -12.76 28.04 -13.90
CA TYR A 568 -13.33 26.75 -14.29
C TYR A 568 -14.57 27.04 -15.15
N GLU A 569 -14.66 26.39 -16.28
CA GLU A 569 -15.71 26.57 -17.25
C GLU A 569 -16.28 25.22 -17.66
N TYR A 570 -17.58 25.07 -17.48
CA TYR A 570 -18.30 23.86 -17.84
C TYR A 570 -19.72 24.24 -18.30
N ASP A 571 -20.12 23.73 -19.46
CA ASP A 571 -21.48 23.90 -20.04
C ASP A 571 -22.01 25.34 -19.99
N ASP A 572 -21.22 26.30 -20.51
CA ASP A 572 -21.50 27.75 -20.56
C ASP A 572 -21.51 28.48 -19.20
N ASN A 573 -21.27 27.78 -18.11
CA ASN A 573 -21.05 28.39 -16.79
C ASN A 573 -19.57 28.57 -16.53
N ALA A 574 -19.17 29.76 -16.07
CA ALA A 574 -17.79 30.03 -15.70
C ALA A 574 -17.69 30.53 -14.26
N ASP A 575 -16.98 29.78 -13.42
CA ASP A 575 -16.55 30.27 -12.12
C ASP A 575 -15.09 30.74 -12.20
N LYS A 576 -14.84 31.98 -11.75
CA LYS A 576 -13.50 32.59 -11.78
C LYS A 576 -13.29 33.50 -10.57
N GLY A 577 -12.10 33.46 -10.07
CA GLY A 577 -11.79 34.26 -8.88
C GLY A 577 -10.33 34.18 -8.45
N MET A 578 -10.11 34.70 -7.27
CA MET A 578 -8.83 34.68 -6.59
C MET A 578 -9.05 34.22 -5.15
N TYR A 579 -8.22 33.30 -4.70
CA TYR A 579 -8.16 32.86 -3.31
C TYR A 579 -6.84 33.30 -2.68
N LEU A 580 -6.92 33.98 -1.52
CA LEU A 580 -5.78 34.38 -0.72
C LEU A 580 -5.77 33.59 0.59
N SER A 581 -4.66 32.94 0.90
CA SER A 581 -4.47 32.26 2.19
C SER A 581 -3.18 32.73 2.84
N MET A 582 -3.23 32.94 4.15
CA MET A 582 -2.07 33.21 4.99
C MET A 582 -2.10 32.27 6.19
N SER A 583 -0.96 31.67 6.52
CA SER A 583 -0.81 30.73 7.64
C SER A 583 0.28 31.21 8.59
N ILE A 584 -0.06 31.29 9.87
CA ILE A 584 0.82 31.73 10.95
C ILE A 584 0.86 30.62 12.01
N PRO A 585 1.95 29.85 12.12
CA PRO A 585 2.11 28.89 13.19
C PRO A 585 2.06 29.57 14.56
N TRP A 586 1.16 29.11 15.42
CA TRP A 586 0.93 29.62 16.76
C TRP A 586 1.65 28.79 17.82
N SER A 587 1.68 27.48 17.62
CA SER A 587 2.43 26.51 18.43
C SER A 587 2.84 25.33 17.54
N ASP A 588 3.54 24.36 18.10
CA ASP A 588 3.99 23.15 17.38
C ASP A 588 2.83 22.36 16.76
N SER A 589 1.61 22.47 17.34
CA SER A 589 0.42 21.75 16.89
C SER A 589 -0.73 22.65 16.45
N SER A 590 -0.56 23.98 16.40
CA SER A 590 -1.64 24.89 16.03
C SER A 590 -1.20 26.02 15.11
N THR A 591 -2.13 26.46 14.27
CA THR A 591 -1.91 27.48 13.24
C THR A 591 -3.12 28.40 13.19
N VAL A 592 -2.86 29.71 13.11
CA VAL A 592 -3.88 30.71 12.76
C VAL A 592 -3.81 30.95 11.27
N THR A 593 -4.97 30.94 10.60
CA THR A 593 -5.08 31.16 9.16
C THR A 593 -5.93 32.39 8.86
N TYR A 594 -5.64 33.05 7.78
CA TYR A 594 -6.55 33.96 7.10
C TYR A 594 -6.85 33.41 5.72
N ASN A 595 -8.11 33.35 5.36
CA ASN A 595 -8.58 32.86 4.08
C ASN A 595 -9.56 33.89 3.48
N GLY A 596 -9.32 34.29 2.23
CA GLY A 596 -10.20 35.18 1.48
C GLY A 596 -10.45 34.65 0.08
N SER A 597 -11.71 34.58 -0.33
CA SER A 597 -12.15 34.25 -1.69
C SER A 597 -12.79 35.47 -2.30
N TYR A 598 -12.44 35.77 -3.54
CA TYR A 598 -12.93 36.94 -4.29
C TYR A 598 -13.19 36.50 -5.71
N GLY A 599 -14.45 36.52 -6.14
CA GLY A 599 -14.78 36.06 -7.50
C GLY A 599 -16.24 36.06 -7.87
N SER A 600 -16.60 35.31 -8.90
CA SER A 600 -17.96 35.23 -9.44
C SER A 600 -18.90 34.37 -8.59
N GLY A 601 -18.38 33.55 -7.69
CA GLY A 601 -19.20 32.68 -6.84
C GLY A 601 -19.67 33.40 -5.57
N SER A 602 -18.78 33.65 -4.64
CA SER A 602 -19.04 34.38 -3.39
C SER A 602 -17.78 35.02 -2.84
N ASP A 603 -17.87 36.26 -2.38
CA ASP A 603 -16.78 36.93 -1.70
C ASP A 603 -16.78 36.50 -0.23
N SER A 604 -15.66 35.97 0.26
CA SER A 604 -15.51 35.60 1.67
C SER A 604 -14.19 36.09 2.26
N SER A 605 -14.20 36.34 3.56
CA SER A 605 -13.02 36.73 4.33
C SER A 605 -13.12 36.17 5.75
N GLN A 606 -12.25 35.23 6.08
CA GLN A 606 -12.33 34.46 7.31
C GLN A 606 -10.97 34.35 8.01
N VAL A 607 -10.99 34.35 9.33
CA VAL A 607 -9.86 33.99 10.18
C VAL A 607 -10.13 32.60 10.77
N GLY A 608 -9.17 31.71 10.63
CA GLY A 608 -9.27 30.34 11.08
C GLY A 608 -8.26 30.00 12.19
N TYR A 609 -8.61 28.98 12.95
CA TYR A 609 -7.73 28.32 13.90
C TYR A 609 -7.73 26.82 13.61
N PHE A 610 -6.56 26.31 13.21
CA PHE A 610 -6.30 24.89 13.02
C PHE A 610 -5.56 24.34 14.24
N LYS A 611 -5.92 23.13 14.69
CA LYS A 611 -5.17 22.41 15.72
C LYS A 611 -5.12 20.91 15.44
N ARG A 612 -3.89 20.36 15.48
CA ARG A 612 -3.68 18.91 15.60
C ARG A 612 -3.71 18.58 17.11
N VAL A 613 -4.68 17.76 17.51
CA VAL A 613 -4.86 17.32 18.90
C VAL A 613 -3.87 16.20 19.21
N ASP A 614 -3.78 15.24 18.30
CA ASP A 614 -2.89 14.09 18.31
C ASP A 614 -2.61 13.65 16.85
N ASP A 615 -1.94 12.51 16.65
CA ASP A 615 -1.60 12.02 15.30
C ASP A 615 -2.82 11.56 14.49
N ALA A 616 -3.94 11.26 15.17
CA ALA A 616 -5.17 10.82 14.54
C ALA A 616 -6.22 11.93 14.40
N THR A 617 -6.14 13.03 15.19
CA THR A 617 -7.22 13.99 15.33
C THR A 617 -6.77 15.42 15.06
N HIS A 618 -7.48 16.09 14.17
CA HIS A 618 -7.30 17.52 13.97
C HIS A 618 -8.65 18.22 13.75
N TYR A 619 -8.70 19.51 14.04
CA TYR A 619 -9.87 20.34 13.77
C TYR A 619 -9.47 21.73 13.29
N GLN A 620 -10.42 22.37 12.60
CA GLN A 620 -10.32 23.76 12.14
C GLN A 620 -11.64 24.46 12.42
N VAL A 621 -11.57 25.71 12.83
CA VAL A 621 -12.72 26.60 12.98
C VAL A 621 -12.36 27.92 12.31
N ASN A 622 -13.25 28.39 11.43
CA ASN A 622 -13.13 29.67 10.74
C ASN A 622 -14.29 30.56 11.13
N VAL A 623 -14.03 31.85 11.28
CA VAL A 623 -15.02 32.89 11.57
C VAL A 623 -14.74 34.10 10.70
N GLY A 624 -15.77 34.62 10.08
CA GLY A 624 -15.63 35.77 9.19
C GLY A 624 -16.90 36.24 8.55
N THR A 625 -16.78 36.68 7.32
CA THR A 625 -17.92 37.08 6.49
C THR A 625 -17.89 36.34 5.16
N SER A 626 -19.08 36.00 4.65
CA SER A 626 -19.30 35.50 3.30
C SER A 626 -20.49 36.25 2.76
N GLU A 627 -20.36 36.83 1.54
CA GLU A 627 -21.39 37.67 0.91
C GLU A 627 -21.97 38.79 1.81
N GLN A 628 -21.09 39.38 2.64
CA GLN A 628 -21.40 40.43 3.63
C GLN A 628 -22.19 39.95 4.88
N HIS A 629 -22.49 38.65 5.01
CA HIS A 629 -23.14 38.07 6.14
C HIS A 629 -22.07 37.40 7.06
N GLY A 630 -22.35 37.32 8.36
CA GLY A 630 -21.48 36.59 9.30
C GLY A 630 -21.43 35.11 9.00
N SER A 631 -20.24 34.53 9.00
CA SER A 631 -20.05 33.08 8.78
C SER A 631 -19.19 32.43 9.86
N VAL A 632 -19.55 31.20 10.22
CA VAL A 632 -18.77 30.32 11.10
C VAL A 632 -18.74 28.93 10.49
N ASP A 633 -17.53 28.40 10.25
CA ASP A 633 -17.32 27.08 9.68
C ASP A 633 -16.46 26.24 10.60
N GLY A 634 -16.83 24.99 10.83
CA GLY A 634 -16.12 24.02 11.65
C GLY A 634 -15.87 22.73 10.88
N TYR A 635 -14.68 22.18 11.03
CA TYR A 635 -14.28 20.89 10.48
C TYR A 635 -13.47 20.11 11.50
N LEU A 636 -13.76 18.81 11.66
CA LEU A 636 -13.03 17.88 12.51
C LEU A 636 -12.80 16.58 11.74
N SER A 637 -11.56 16.09 11.76
CA SER A 637 -11.17 14.79 11.18
C SER A 637 -10.54 13.91 12.24
N HIS A 638 -10.94 12.64 12.26
CA HIS A 638 -10.40 11.63 13.15
C HIS A 638 -10.11 10.32 12.39
N ASP A 639 -8.85 9.92 12.36
CA ASP A 639 -8.37 8.66 11.78
C ASP A 639 -8.46 7.53 12.82
N GLY A 640 -9.66 7.01 13.05
CA GLY A 640 -9.90 5.93 13.99
C GLY A 640 -9.38 4.57 13.49
N SER A 641 -9.29 3.60 14.41
CA SER A 641 -8.89 2.22 14.04
C SER A 641 -9.93 1.51 13.18
N LEU A 642 -11.22 1.85 13.32
CA LEU A 642 -12.35 1.19 12.66
C LEU A 642 -12.77 1.90 11.37
N ALA A 643 -12.65 3.22 11.37
CA ALA A 643 -12.99 4.08 10.23
C ALA A 643 -12.35 5.46 10.41
N LYS A 644 -12.17 6.18 9.33
CA LYS A 644 -11.97 7.63 9.33
C LYS A 644 -13.32 8.31 9.45
N VAL A 645 -13.39 9.35 10.27
CA VAL A 645 -14.60 10.15 10.49
C VAL A 645 -14.27 11.61 10.26
N ASP A 646 -14.98 12.24 9.33
CA ASP A 646 -14.90 13.67 9.08
C ASP A 646 -16.26 14.31 9.44
N LEU A 647 -16.24 15.38 10.23
CA LEU A 647 -17.41 16.15 10.62
C LEU A 647 -17.25 17.57 10.14
N SER A 648 -18.33 18.15 9.62
CA SER A 648 -18.38 19.55 9.22
C SER A 648 -19.65 20.21 9.69
N ALA A 649 -19.60 21.49 10.02
CA ALA A 649 -20.76 22.30 10.36
C ALA A 649 -20.51 23.74 9.92
N ASN A 650 -21.51 24.36 9.28
CA ASN A 650 -21.44 25.73 8.82
C ASN A 650 -22.69 26.49 9.22
N TYR A 651 -22.49 27.75 9.51
CA TYR A 651 -23.56 28.71 9.76
C TYR A 651 -23.28 30.02 9.00
N HIS A 652 -24.21 30.43 8.19
CA HIS A 652 -24.20 31.69 7.47
C HIS A 652 -25.43 32.50 7.89
N GLU A 653 -25.20 33.67 8.46
CA GLU A 653 -26.23 34.53 9.04
C GLU A 653 -27.30 34.93 8.01
N GLY A 654 -28.55 34.54 8.29
CA GLY A 654 -29.69 34.89 7.44
C GLY A 654 -29.77 34.13 6.11
N GLU A 655 -28.89 33.14 5.88
CA GLU A 655 -28.87 32.35 4.64
C GLU A 655 -29.17 30.88 4.93
N TYR A 656 -28.20 30.19 5.52
CA TYR A 656 -28.32 28.73 5.78
C TYR A 656 -27.50 28.26 6.95
N ARG A 657 -27.84 27.06 7.41
CA ARG A 657 -27.02 26.23 8.31
C ARG A 657 -26.92 24.81 7.75
N SER A 658 -25.74 24.22 7.87
CA SER A 658 -25.50 22.88 7.37
C SER A 658 -24.63 22.07 8.31
N ALA A 659 -24.80 20.75 8.27
CA ALA A 659 -23.94 19.81 8.97
C ALA A 659 -23.69 18.59 8.08
N GLY A 660 -22.48 18.06 8.14
CA GLY A 660 -22.07 16.89 7.37
C GLY A 660 -21.26 15.91 8.20
N ILE A 661 -21.38 14.65 7.84
CA ILE A 661 -20.56 13.56 8.34
C ILE A 661 -20.09 12.70 7.17
N ALA A 662 -18.78 12.40 7.13
CA ALA A 662 -18.24 11.39 6.24
C ALA A 662 -17.62 10.25 7.05
N LEU A 663 -17.87 9.03 6.60
CA LEU A 663 -17.32 7.80 7.18
C LEU A 663 -16.64 7.00 6.10
N GLN A 664 -15.37 6.67 6.31
CA GLN A 664 -14.59 5.87 5.36
C GLN A 664 -13.90 4.72 6.07
N GLY A 665 -14.16 3.51 5.59
CA GLY A 665 -13.62 2.32 6.23
C GLY A 665 -13.89 1.05 5.47
N GLY A 666 -13.58 -0.08 6.12
CA GLY A 666 -13.79 -1.40 5.54
C GLY A 666 -13.83 -2.51 6.57
N ALA A 667 -14.17 -3.68 6.08
CA ALA A 667 -14.15 -4.94 6.81
C ALA A 667 -13.33 -5.95 6.04
N THR A 668 -12.50 -6.71 6.73
CA THR A 668 -11.76 -7.84 6.17
C THR A 668 -12.06 -9.07 7.01
N LEU A 669 -12.42 -10.19 6.34
CA LEU A 669 -12.74 -11.46 6.97
C LEU A 669 -11.99 -12.60 6.29
N THR A 670 -11.32 -13.44 7.06
CA THR A 670 -10.55 -14.60 6.59
C THR A 670 -10.78 -15.79 7.51
N ALA A 671 -10.25 -16.96 7.16
CA ALA A 671 -10.26 -18.14 8.05
C ALA A 671 -9.42 -17.91 9.34
N HIS A 672 -8.49 -16.95 9.35
CA HIS A 672 -7.68 -16.58 10.51
C HIS A 672 -8.32 -15.47 11.37
N GLY A 673 -9.56 -15.09 11.08
CA GLY A 673 -10.29 -14.02 11.74
C GLY A 673 -10.41 -12.77 10.86
N GLY A 674 -10.82 -11.66 11.46
CA GLY A 674 -11.03 -10.42 10.71
C GLY A 674 -11.15 -9.21 11.62
N ALA A 675 -11.17 -8.03 11.00
CA ALA A 675 -11.35 -6.76 11.69
C ALA A 675 -12.02 -5.73 10.78
N LEU A 676 -12.68 -4.76 11.42
CA LEU A 676 -13.04 -3.48 10.81
C LEU A 676 -11.78 -2.59 10.82
N HIS A 677 -11.64 -1.77 9.81
CA HIS A 677 -10.47 -0.89 9.66
C HIS A 677 -10.79 0.36 8.86
N ARG A 678 -10.00 1.41 9.02
CA ARG A 678 -10.01 2.52 8.07
C ARG A 678 -9.34 2.07 6.76
N THR A 679 -9.76 2.60 5.63
CA THR A 679 -9.12 2.45 4.31
C THR A 679 -9.44 3.64 3.43
N GLN A 680 -8.51 4.05 2.59
CA GLN A 680 -8.70 5.08 1.56
C GLN A 680 -8.80 4.43 0.18
N ASN A 681 -8.12 3.30 -0.04
CA ASN A 681 -8.14 2.56 -1.30
C ASN A 681 -9.12 1.39 -1.26
N MET A 682 -10.28 1.56 -1.86
CA MET A 682 -11.31 0.53 -1.93
C MET A 682 -10.83 -0.67 -2.74
N GLY A 683 -11.01 -1.88 -2.20
CA GLY A 683 -10.51 -3.10 -2.82
C GLY A 683 -8.99 -3.28 -2.77
N GLY A 684 -8.28 -2.35 -2.12
CA GLY A 684 -6.82 -2.27 -2.05
C GLY A 684 -6.15 -3.39 -1.24
N THR A 685 -4.81 -3.38 -1.29
CA THR A 685 -3.95 -4.34 -0.58
C THR A 685 -3.94 -4.05 0.91
N ARG A 686 -3.97 -5.09 1.74
CA ARG A 686 -4.05 -5.00 3.19
C ARG A 686 -3.34 -6.14 3.89
N LEU A 687 -2.98 -5.91 5.14
CA LEU A 687 -2.29 -6.88 5.99
C LEU A 687 -3.14 -7.15 7.24
N LEU A 688 -3.61 -8.40 7.38
CA LEU A 688 -4.24 -8.88 8.60
C LEU A 688 -3.15 -9.23 9.61
N ILE A 689 -3.19 -8.59 10.74
CA ILE A 689 -2.28 -8.78 11.86
C ILE A 689 -2.98 -9.62 12.93
N ASP A 690 -2.23 -10.56 13.48
CA ASP A 690 -2.63 -11.42 14.60
C ASP A 690 -1.69 -11.19 15.78
N ALA A 691 -2.23 -10.75 16.90
CA ALA A 691 -1.50 -10.55 18.16
C ALA A 691 -1.86 -11.64 19.21
N ASP A 692 -2.00 -12.88 18.75
CA ASP A 692 -2.26 -14.05 19.62
C ASP A 692 -3.49 -13.92 20.53
N GLY A 693 -4.55 -13.28 20.05
CA GLY A 693 -5.77 -13.08 20.80
C GLY A 693 -5.76 -11.89 21.77
N ILE A 694 -4.67 -11.13 21.84
CA ILE A 694 -4.53 -9.99 22.76
C ILE A 694 -5.16 -8.75 22.13
N ALA A 695 -6.11 -8.17 22.85
CA ALA A 695 -6.82 -6.96 22.45
C ALA A 695 -6.01 -5.69 22.75
N ASN A 696 -6.32 -4.60 22.05
CA ASN A 696 -5.74 -3.26 22.27
C ASN A 696 -4.22 -3.16 22.08
N VAL A 697 -3.62 -4.08 21.33
CA VAL A 697 -2.20 -3.98 20.92
C VAL A 697 -2.09 -2.91 19.83
N PRO A 698 -1.29 -1.86 20.05
CA PRO A 698 -1.07 -0.83 19.03
C PRO A 698 -0.17 -1.35 17.91
N VAL A 699 -0.68 -1.32 16.69
CA VAL A 699 0.04 -1.70 15.48
C VAL A 699 0.25 -0.45 14.63
N GLU A 700 1.50 -0.10 14.40
CA GLU A 700 1.91 1.03 13.58
C GLU A 700 2.39 0.56 12.20
N SER A 701 2.09 1.36 11.21
CA SER A 701 2.59 1.25 9.83
C SER A 701 2.66 2.66 9.25
N ASN A 702 1.95 2.95 8.17
CA ASN A 702 1.87 4.30 7.62
C ASN A 702 0.69 5.05 8.25
N GLY A 703 0.96 6.14 8.98
CA GLY A 703 -0.07 7.00 9.61
C GLY A 703 -0.40 6.62 11.06
N ALA A 704 -1.59 7.00 11.54
CA ALA A 704 -2.02 6.76 12.91
C ALA A 704 -2.10 5.25 13.24
N PRO A 705 -1.78 4.81 14.48
CA PRO A 705 -1.82 3.41 14.85
C PRO A 705 -3.23 2.81 14.73
N VAL A 706 -3.31 1.51 14.43
CA VAL A 706 -4.52 0.71 14.53
C VAL A 706 -4.40 -0.23 15.72
N TYR A 707 -5.52 -0.49 16.42
CA TYR A 707 -5.50 -1.34 17.61
C TYR A 707 -6.16 -2.68 17.32
N THR A 708 -5.60 -3.76 17.88
CA THR A 708 -6.22 -5.07 17.77
C THR A 708 -7.57 -5.11 18.46
N ASN A 709 -8.54 -5.78 17.85
CA ASN A 709 -9.88 -5.99 18.40
C ASN A 709 -9.87 -7.02 19.53
N MET A 710 -11.07 -7.31 20.08
CA MET A 710 -11.24 -8.27 21.18
C MET A 710 -10.77 -9.70 20.86
N PHE A 711 -10.50 -10.03 19.62
CA PHE A 711 -9.95 -11.31 19.14
C PHE A 711 -8.46 -11.23 18.81
N GLY A 712 -7.78 -10.14 19.17
CA GLY A 712 -6.37 -9.91 18.87
C GLY A 712 -6.08 -9.66 17.38
N LYS A 713 -7.06 -9.21 16.59
CA LYS A 713 -6.90 -8.98 15.15
C LYS A 713 -6.95 -7.49 14.82
N ALA A 714 -6.06 -7.06 13.94
CA ALA A 714 -6.08 -5.72 13.33
C ALA A 714 -5.83 -5.83 11.83
N VAL A 715 -6.30 -4.87 11.06
CA VAL A 715 -5.99 -4.77 9.62
C VAL A 715 -5.31 -3.45 9.35
N VAL A 716 -4.12 -3.52 8.80
CA VAL A 716 -3.40 -2.39 8.20
C VAL A 716 -3.76 -2.37 6.73
N ALA A 717 -4.56 -1.39 6.33
CA ALA A 717 -4.97 -1.17 4.95
C ALA A 717 -4.03 -0.18 4.23
N ASP A 718 -4.29 0.07 2.95
CA ASP A 718 -3.61 1.08 2.11
C ASP A 718 -2.09 0.88 2.04
N ILE A 719 -1.66 -0.38 2.04
CA ILE A 719 -0.24 -0.73 1.88
C ILE A 719 0.16 -0.79 0.41
N ASN A 720 1.40 -0.44 0.13
CA ASN A 720 1.92 -0.37 -1.23
C ASN A 720 2.05 -1.75 -1.87
N ASN A 721 1.52 -1.92 -3.09
CA ASN A 721 1.63 -3.15 -3.87
C ASN A 721 3.07 -3.38 -4.32
N TYR A 722 3.56 -4.62 -4.23
CA TYR A 722 4.89 -5.04 -4.68
C TYR A 722 6.07 -4.37 -3.97
N TYR A 723 5.80 -3.58 -2.91
CA TYR A 723 6.79 -2.99 -2.03
C TYR A 723 6.87 -3.76 -0.72
N ARG A 724 8.03 -3.68 -0.07
CA ARG A 724 8.21 -4.19 1.26
C ARG A 724 7.54 -3.25 2.26
N ASN A 725 6.43 -3.70 2.81
CA ASN A 725 5.72 -3.00 3.86
C ASN A 725 6.10 -3.57 5.21
N GLN A 726 6.16 -2.70 6.22
CA GLN A 726 6.45 -3.07 7.60
C GLN A 726 5.28 -2.67 8.49
N ALA A 727 4.95 -3.55 9.43
CA ALA A 727 4.09 -3.22 10.55
C ALA A 727 4.85 -3.54 11.84
N TYR A 728 4.73 -2.68 12.84
CA TYR A 728 5.41 -2.85 14.12
C TYR A 728 4.49 -2.56 15.29
N ILE A 729 4.78 -3.21 16.41
CA ILE A 729 4.10 -2.96 17.68
C ILE A 729 4.87 -1.87 18.43
N ASP A 730 4.18 -0.86 18.91
CA ASP A 730 4.74 0.09 19.87
C ASP A 730 4.86 -0.55 21.24
N LEU A 731 6.09 -0.95 21.58
CA LEU A 731 6.40 -1.64 22.84
C LEU A 731 6.14 -0.76 24.08
N ASN A 732 6.13 0.57 23.94
CA ASN A 732 5.91 1.48 25.04
C ASN A 732 4.44 1.61 25.43
N ASN A 733 3.53 1.30 24.51
CA ASN A 733 2.09 1.38 24.67
C ASN A 733 1.40 0.01 24.68
N LEU A 734 2.16 -1.08 24.92
CA LEU A 734 1.58 -2.40 25.13
C LEU A 734 0.73 -2.43 26.41
N PRO A 735 -0.34 -3.25 26.47
CA PRO A 735 -1.04 -3.57 27.70
C PRO A 735 -0.06 -4.09 28.78
N GLU A 736 -0.30 -3.79 30.06
CA GLU A 736 0.62 -4.17 31.15
C GLU A 736 0.81 -5.68 31.27
N ASP A 737 -0.18 -6.46 30.86
CA ASP A 737 -0.23 -7.92 30.84
C ASP A 737 0.19 -8.54 29.50
N ALA A 738 0.83 -7.77 28.63
CA ALA A 738 1.34 -8.23 27.35
C ALA A 738 2.84 -7.95 27.18
N GLU A 739 3.54 -8.85 26.48
CA GLU A 739 4.93 -8.69 26.08
C GLU A 739 5.11 -9.20 24.65
N ALA A 740 5.74 -8.42 23.78
CA ALA A 740 6.02 -8.82 22.41
C ALA A 740 7.47 -9.31 22.29
N THR A 741 7.64 -10.56 21.90
CA THR A 741 8.96 -11.12 21.59
C THR A 741 9.38 -10.82 20.15
N GLN A 742 8.44 -10.49 19.29
CA GLN A 742 8.65 -10.02 17.93
C GLN A 742 7.79 -8.77 17.70
N SER A 743 8.44 -7.63 17.50
CA SER A 743 7.78 -6.33 17.37
C SER A 743 7.65 -5.83 15.94
N VAL A 744 8.27 -6.49 14.95
CA VAL A 744 8.23 -6.06 13.54
C VAL A 744 7.88 -7.25 12.66
N VAL A 745 6.93 -7.05 11.76
CA VAL A 745 6.61 -8.00 10.69
C VAL A 745 6.65 -7.29 9.34
N GLN A 746 6.98 -8.03 8.28
CA GLN A 746 7.11 -7.50 6.92
C GLN A 746 6.26 -8.30 5.95
N ALA A 747 5.82 -7.65 4.89
CA ALA A 747 5.12 -8.31 3.79
C ALA A 747 5.35 -7.55 2.48
N THR A 748 5.54 -8.29 1.39
CA THR A 748 5.56 -7.77 0.03
C THR A 748 4.43 -8.42 -0.73
N LEU A 749 3.30 -7.70 -0.86
CA LEU A 749 2.04 -8.25 -1.34
C LEU A 749 1.75 -7.86 -2.79
N THR A 750 1.11 -8.75 -3.52
CA THR A 750 0.55 -8.42 -4.83
C THR A 750 -0.68 -7.52 -4.69
N GLU A 751 -1.05 -6.78 -5.74
CA GLU A 751 -2.18 -5.86 -5.76
C GLU A 751 -3.47 -6.53 -5.26
N GLY A 752 -4.16 -5.88 -4.32
CA GLY A 752 -5.42 -6.32 -3.74
C GLY A 752 -5.32 -7.57 -2.83
N ALA A 753 -4.11 -8.02 -2.47
CA ALA A 753 -3.91 -9.17 -1.59
C ALA A 753 -4.32 -8.88 -0.13
N ILE A 754 -4.71 -9.94 0.57
CA ILE A 754 -4.88 -9.94 2.02
C ILE A 754 -3.69 -10.71 2.60
N GLY A 755 -2.64 -10.00 3.02
CA GLY A 755 -1.52 -10.63 3.72
C GLY A 755 -1.93 -11.06 5.13
N TYR A 756 -1.24 -12.04 5.68
CA TYR A 756 -1.40 -12.46 7.07
C TYR A 756 -0.05 -12.53 7.75
N ARG A 757 0.08 -11.84 8.88
CA ARG A 757 1.28 -11.90 9.72
C ARG A 757 0.89 -11.99 11.17
N LYS A 758 1.63 -12.82 11.91
CA LYS A 758 1.44 -13.03 13.34
C LYS A 758 2.59 -12.38 14.10
N PHE A 759 2.27 -11.53 15.06
CA PHE A 759 3.20 -11.10 16.09
C PHE A 759 3.26 -12.15 17.19
N LYS A 760 4.45 -12.44 17.69
CA LYS A 760 4.61 -13.28 18.87
C LYS A 760 4.42 -12.38 20.10
N VAL A 761 3.19 -12.32 20.59
CA VAL A 761 2.82 -11.57 21.81
C VAL A 761 2.40 -12.57 22.87
N ILE A 762 2.97 -12.42 24.06
CA ILE A 762 2.70 -13.29 25.22
C ILE A 762 1.80 -12.53 26.17
N SER A 763 0.68 -13.14 26.57
CA SER A 763 -0.26 -12.60 27.54
C SER A 763 -0.05 -13.23 28.91
N GLY A 764 -0.09 -12.43 29.96
CA GLY A 764 0.03 -12.88 31.35
C GLY A 764 0.86 -11.93 32.20
N GLN A 765 0.91 -12.21 33.50
CA GLN A 765 1.68 -11.40 34.43
C GLN A 765 3.19 -11.59 34.20
N LYS A 766 3.99 -10.66 34.69
CA LYS A 766 5.45 -10.67 34.60
C LYS A 766 6.01 -11.03 35.98
N ALA A 767 7.00 -11.90 36.05
CA ALA A 767 7.58 -12.34 37.31
C ALA A 767 9.10 -12.50 37.24
N MET A 768 9.77 -12.26 38.36
CA MET A 768 11.14 -12.70 38.59
C MET A 768 11.10 -14.04 39.32
N ALA A 769 11.83 -15.02 38.81
CA ALA A 769 11.95 -16.35 39.42
C ALA A 769 13.40 -16.79 39.55
N VAL A 770 13.65 -17.69 40.48
CA VAL A 770 14.92 -18.40 40.62
C VAL A 770 14.66 -19.88 40.41
N LEU A 771 15.25 -20.45 39.37
CA LEU A 771 15.11 -21.88 39.06
C LEU A 771 16.13 -22.70 39.78
N ARG A 772 15.71 -23.83 40.39
CA ARG A 772 16.61 -24.75 41.04
C ARG A 772 16.37 -26.19 40.60
N LEU A 773 17.45 -26.89 40.25
CA LEU A 773 17.45 -28.34 40.01
C LEU A 773 17.32 -29.12 41.31
N ARG A 774 16.98 -30.40 41.23
CA ARG A 774 16.83 -31.27 42.41
C ARG A 774 18.09 -31.42 43.28
N ASP A 775 19.28 -31.32 42.70
CA ASP A 775 20.57 -31.35 43.37
C ASP A 775 20.96 -30.01 44.01
N GLY A 776 20.12 -28.97 43.85
CA GLY A 776 20.34 -27.61 44.36
C GLY A 776 21.19 -26.73 43.47
N SER A 777 21.66 -27.23 42.33
CA SER A 777 22.32 -26.44 41.28
C SER A 777 21.30 -25.63 40.47
N TYR A 778 21.79 -24.81 39.55
CA TYR A 778 20.97 -24.01 38.66
C TYR A 778 21.00 -24.60 37.24
N PRO A 779 19.94 -24.36 36.40
CA PRO A 779 20.06 -24.58 34.98
C PRO A 779 21.23 -23.76 34.41
N PRO A 780 21.88 -24.18 33.32
CA PRO A 780 23.00 -23.45 32.78
C PRO A 780 22.59 -22.08 32.25
N PHE A 781 23.54 -21.13 32.24
CA PHE A 781 23.36 -19.83 31.62
C PHE A 781 22.84 -19.94 30.18
N GLY A 782 21.80 -19.15 29.81
CA GLY A 782 21.19 -19.19 28.49
C GLY A 782 20.18 -20.32 28.31
N ALA A 783 19.82 -21.08 29.38
CA ALA A 783 18.70 -22.02 29.28
C ALA A 783 17.40 -21.27 28.98
N GLU A 784 16.67 -21.76 28.01
CA GLU A 784 15.41 -21.14 27.55
C GLU A 784 14.22 -21.71 28.32
N VAL A 785 13.36 -20.87 28.84
CA VAL A 785 12.07 -21.28 29.40
C VAL A 785 10.99 -21.09 28.34
N LYS A 786 10.21 -22.14 28.06
CA LYS A 786 9.11 -22.10 27.07
C LYS A 786 7.80 -22.52 27.75
N ASN A 787 6.72 -21.83 27.36
CA ASN A 787 5.36 -22.18 27.76
C ASN A 787 4.82 -23.41 26.99
N ASP A 788 3.57 -23.82 27.27
CA ASP A 788 2.93 -24.96 26.59
C ASP A 788 2.78 -24.75 25.08
N GLU A 789 2.73 -23.49 24.63
CA GLU A 789 2.66 -23.10 23.21
C GLU A 789 4.05 -23.05 22.53
N GLN A 790 5.10 -23.49 23.24
CA GLN A 790 6.51 -23.47 22.78
C GLN A 790 7.06 -22.06 22.53
N GLN A 791 6.44 -21.02 23.09
CA GLN A 791 6.96 -19.66 23.04
C GLN A 791 8.03 -19.49 24.12
N GLN A 792 9.12 -18.80 23.78
CA GLN A 792 10.17 -18.47 24.73
C GLN A 792 9.68 -17.36 25.66
N VAL A 793 9.50 -17.68 26.92
CA VAL A 793 8.97 -16.81 27.96
C VAL A 793 10.02 -16.29 28.94
N GLY A 794 11.25 -16.80 28.84
CA GLY A 794 12.38 -16.36 29.66
C GLY A 794 13.69 -16.99 29.28
N ILE A 795 14.80 -16.41 29.78
CA ILE A 795 16.18 -16.94 29.67
C ILE A 795 16.77 -16.91 31.06
N VAL A 796 17.41 -18.01 31.42
CA VAL A 796 18.03 -18.21 32.76
C VAL A 796 19.44 -17.59 32.78
N ASP A 797 19.79 -16.86 33.85
CA ASP A 797 21.14 -16.35 34.09
C ASP A 797 22.04 -17.39 34.79
N ASP A 798 23.26 -17.00 35.17
CA ASP A 798 24.27 -17.88 35.79
C ASP A 798 23.96 -18.24 37.26
N GLU A 799 23.05 -17.49 37.93
CA GLU A 799 22.57 -17.75 39.29
C GLU A 799 21.17 -18.38 39.30
N GLY A 800 20.69 -18.79 38.15
CA GLY A 800 19.37 -19.39 37.98
C GLY A 800 18.21 -18.39 38.00
N ASN A 801 18.49 -17.07 38.00
CA ASN A 801 17.43 -16.07 37.90
C ASN A 801 16.88 -16.05 36.50
N VAL A 802 15.58 -15.83 36.40
CA VAL A 802 14.87 -15.69 35.13
C VAL A 802 13.76 -14.65 35.26
N TYR A 803 13.69 -13.75 34.29
CA TYR A 803 12.51 -12.94 34.07
C TYR A 803 11.55 -13.75 33.21
N LEU A 804 10.36 -14.01 33.76
CA LEU A 804 9.29 -14.74 33.06
C LEU A 804 8.20 -13.78 32.60
N ALA A 805 7.87 -13.82 31.32
CA ALA A 805 6.73 -13.15 30.74
C ALA A 805 5.55 -14.13 30.59
N GLY A 806 4.32 -13.62 30.66
CA GLY A 806 3.13 -14.45 30.42
C GLY A 806 2.81 -15.45 31.53
N VAL A 807 3.11 -15.12 32.76
CA VAL A 807 2.90 -15.97 33.93
C VAL A 807 1.42 -16.10 34.28
N ASN A 808 0.91 -17.34 34.29
CA ASN A 808 -0.44 -17.67 34.76
C ASN A 808 -0.40 -18.67 35.92
N ALA A 809 -1.42 -18.66 36.76
CA ALA A 809 -1.48 -19.60 37.89
C ALA A 809 -1.60 -21.06 37.40
N ASP A 810 -0.84 -21.98 37.98
CA ASP A 810 -0.86 -23.42 37.64
C ASP A 810 -0.30 -23.75 36.23
N GLU A 811 0.40 -22.79 35.60
CA GLU A 811 0.99 -22.98 34.28
C GLU A 811 2.26 -23.84 34.35
N HIS A 812 2.41 -24.74 33.39
CA HIS A 812 3.57 -25.61 33.22
C HIS A 812 4.52 -25.05 32.17
N MET A 813 5.76 -24.86 32.49
CA MET A 813 6.79 -24.36 31.56
C MET A 813 7.95 -25.29 31.47
N MET A 814 8.48 -25.50 30.27
CA MET A 814 9.62 -26.38 30.02
C MET A 814 10.92 -25.60 29.92
N VAL A 815 11.98 -26.08 30.55
CA VAL A 815 13.31 -25.47 30.47
C VAL A 815 14.19 -26.28 29.53
N PHE A 816 14.78 -25.61 28.55
CA PHE A 816 15.55 -26.17 27.45
C PHE A 816 17.01 -25.76 27.54
N TRP A 817 17.92 -26.70 27.40
CA TRP A 817 19.34 -26.48 27.08
C TRP A 817 19.88 -27.68 26.31
N GLU A 818 21.01 -27.49 25.60
CA GLU A 818 21.57 -28.50 24.70
C GLU A 818 20.54 -29.02 23.66
N GLY A 819 19.63 -28.12 23.19
CA GLY A 819 18.67 -28.44 22.14
C GLY A 819 17.49 -29.34 22.56
N SER A 820 17.33 -29.66 23.85
CA SER A 820 16.27 -30.54 24.36
C SER A 820 15.65 -30.04 25.67
N ALA A 821 14.38 -30.43 25.92
CA ALA A 821 13.69 -30.15 27.16
C ALA A 821 14.30 -30.99 28.29
N GLN A 822 14.78 -30.35 29.33
CA GLN A 822 15.50 -30.98 30.41
C GLN A 822 14.71 -31.10 31.71
N CYS A 823 13.95 -30.05 32.06
CA CYS A 823 13.12 -30.04 33.24
C CYS A 823 11.87 -29.17 33.06
N GLU A 824 10.92 -29.35 33.94
CA GLU A 824 9.62 -28.67 33.97
C GLU A 824 9.51 -27.84 35.25
N ILE A 825 9.01 -26.64 35.16
CA ILE A 825 8.62 -25.77 36.28
C ILE A 825 7.12 -25.59 36.29
N VAL A 826 6.53 -25.51 37.46
CA VAL A 826 5.10 -25.30 37.66
C VAL A 826 4.89 -24.04 38.51
N LEU A 827 4.08 -23.16 38.01
CA LEU A 827 3.78 -21.90 38.68
C LEU A 827 2.77 -22.08 39.83
N PRO A 828 2.91 -21.35 40.93
CA PRO A 828 2.06 -21.54 42.11
C PRO A 828 0.61 -21.10 41.81
N LYS A 829 -0.33 -21.74 42.54
CA LYS A 829 -1.75 -21.42 42.52
C LYS A 829 -2.26 -21.20 43.94
N PRO A 830 -2.74 -19.98 44.32
CA PRO A 830 -2.73 -18.74 43.51
C PRO A 830 -1.32 -18.17 43.34
N LEU A 831 -1.13 -17.29 42.34
CA LEU A 831 0.09 -16.53 42.20
C LEU A 831 0.25 -15.57 43.42
N PRO A 832 1.47 -15.38 43.93
CA PRO A 832 1.78 -14.41 44.99
C PRO A 832 1.44 -12.99 44.54
N ALA A 833 1.08 -12.11 45.51
CA ALA A 833 0.78 -10.71 45.20
C ALA A 833 2.00 -9.90 44.73
N ASP A 834 3.20 -10.32 45.12
CA ASP A 834 4.46 -9.73 44.66
C ASP A 834 5.23 -10.77 43.82
N LEU A 835 5.20 -10.60 42.52
CA LEU A 835 5.85 -11.46 41.54
C LEU A 835 7.31 -11.04 41.24
N PHE A 836 7.74 -9.88 41.75
CA PHE A 836 9.10 -9.37 41.52
C PHE A 836 10.05 -9.61 42.69
N SER A 837 9.58 -10.15 43.83
CA SER A 837 10.42 -10.50 44.97
C SER A 837 11.22 -11.78 44.77
N GLY A 838 11.10 -12.47 43.63
CA GLY A 838 11.78 -13.69 43.24
C GLY A 838 11.03 -14.96 43.68
N LEU A 839 10.31 -15.58 42.72
CA LEU A 839 9.70 -16.90 42.93
C LEU A 839 10.73 -17.97 42.91
N LEU A 840 10.86 -18.78 43.98
CA LEU A 840 11.71 -19.95 43.95
C LEU A 840 10.94 -21.11 43.30
N LEU A 841 11.33 -21.50 42.07
CA LEU A 841 10.69 -22.54 41.30
C LEU A 841 11.59 -23.76 41.16
N PRO A 842 11.19 -24.95 41.69
CA PRO A 842 11.92 -26.19 41.44
C PRO A 842 11.76 -26.61 39.98
N CYS A 843 12.85 -26.92 39.30
CA CYS A 843 12.85 -27.47 37.95
C CYS A 843 12.94 -29.00 38.06
N GLU A 844 11.85 -29.71 37.84
CA GLU A 844 11.75 -31.13 37.98
C GLU A 844 12.06 -31.83 36.65
N GLN A 845 13.04 -32.71 36.61
CA GLN A 845 13.29 -33.55 35.44
C GLN A 845 12.08 -34.43 35.18
N LYS A 846 11.60 -34.46 33.95
CA LYS A 846 10.51 -35.33 33.53
C LYS A 846 10.94 -36.77 33.66
N GLY A 847 10.51 -37.41 34.76
CA GLY A 847 11.04 -38.74 35.13
C GLY A 847 10.69 -39.76 34.05
N THR A 848 11.72 -40.45 33.59
CA THR A 848 11.57 -41.89 33.29
C THR A 848 10.92 -42.52 34.51
N ALA A 849 9.67 -42.97 34.40
CA ALA A 849 8.99 -43.69 35.45
C ALA A 849 9.93 -44.77 35.99
N ALA A 850 10.24 -44.70 37.29
CA ALA A 850 11.01 -45.75 37.98
C ALA A 850 10.28 -47.09 37.75
N PRO A 851 10.96 -48.17 37.42
CA PRO A 851 10.33 -49.49 37.33
C PRO A 851 9.82 -49.87 38.72
N ASP A 852 8.53 -49.99 38.87
CA ASP A 852 7.85 -50.44 40.07
C ASP A 852 8.30 -51.87 40.37
N SER A 853 9.10 -52.01 41.42
CA SER A 853 9.56 -53.29 41.93
C SER A 853 8.45 -53.92 42.75
N SER A 854 7.57 -54.67 42.13
CA SER A 854 6.89 -55.79 42.77
C SER A 854 6.76 -56.94 41.76
N ALA A 855 7.47 -58.01 42.12
CA ALA A 855 7.59 -59.25 41.37
C ALA A 855 6.32 -60.10 41.35
N PRO A 856 6.28 -61.19 40.59
CA PRO A 856 5.22 -61.55 39.71
C PRO A 856 4.29 -62.61 40.25
N GLU A 857 3.06 -62.67 39.81
CA GLU A 857 2.26 -63.88 39.86
C GLU A 857 1.83 -64.33 38.48
N ILE A 858 2.30 -65.57 38.15
CA ILE A 858 2.08 -66.32 36.95
C ILE A 858 0.77 -67.07 37.02
N LYS A 859 -0.05 -67.09 35.95
CA LYS A 859 -0.69 -68.28 35.33
C LYS A 859 -2.08 -67.89 34.72
N PRO A 860 -2.64 -68.75 33.78
CA PRO A 860 -2.10 -69.18 32.51
C PRO A 860 -3.10 -68.86 31.30
N VAL A 861 -2.51 -69.09 30.14
CA VAL A 861 -3.05 -69.32 28.77
C VAL A 861 -4.39 -70.09 28.73
N ILE A 862 -5.36 -69.59 27.95
CA ILE A 862 -6.18 -70.44 27.08
C ILE A 862 -6.41 -69.70 25.75
N GLN A 863 -6.02 -70.34 24.68
CA GLN A 863 -6.35 -70.08 23.27
C GLN A 863 -7.86 -70.27 23.05
N ASP A 864 -8.52 -69.56 22.22
CA ASP A 864 -9.18 -70.14 21.06
C ASP A 864 -9.66 -69.09 20.04
N GLN A 865 -9.47 -69.42 18.89
CA GLN A 865 -9.70 -69.19 17.50
C GLN A 865 -11.08 -68.63 17.04
N THR A 866 -10.94 -67.85 15.97
CA THR A 866 -11.78 -67.78 14.76
C THR A 866 -13.20 -67.18 14.81
N ARG A 867 -13.39 -66.12 14.08
CA ARG A 867 -14.04 -66.19 12.73
C ARG A 867 -14.24 -64.80 12.11
N GLN A 868 -13.83 -64.70 10.85
CA GLN A 868 -14.24 -63.78 9.85
C GLN A 868 -15.76 -63.72 9.70
N VAL A 869 -16.30 -62.58 9.28
CA VAL A 869 -17.14 -62.38 8.06
C VAL A 869 -17.49 -60.90 7.89
N THR A 870 -17.11 -60.38 6.78
CA THR A 870 -17.64 -59.23 6.01
C THR A 870 -18.95 -59.61 5.30
N PRO A 871 -19.58 -58.73 4.49
CA PRO A 871 -20.11 -57.34 4.60
C PRO A 871 -21.61 -57.31 4.28
N THR A 872 -22.28 -56.17 4.21
CA THR A 872 -23.31 -55.88 3.17
C THR A 872 -24.10 -54.59 3.45
N GLU A 873 -24.02 -53.66 2.47
CA GLU A 873 -25.06 -52.81 1.89
C GLU A 873 -25.89 -51.83 2.70
N ALA A 874 -25.91 -50.64 2.14
CA ALA A 874 -26.91 -49.58 2.24
C ALA A 874 -28.29 -50.09 1.71
N PRO A 875 -29.43 -49.41 1.98
CA PRO A 875 -29.81 -48.36 1.07
C PRO A 875 -30.68 -47.18 1.62
N THR A 876 -30.58 -46.10 0.82
CA THR A 876 -31.63 -45.20 0.26
C THR A 876 -32.66 -44.47 1.14
N SER A 877 -32.59 -43.15 0.96
CA SER A 877 -33.62 -42.16 0.55
C SER A 877 -34.85 -41.92 1.44
N ILE A 878 -35.18 -40.64 1.47
CA ILE A 878 -36.45 -39.94 1.14
C ILE A 878 -36.41 -38.60 1.89
N SER A 879 -36.22 -37.48 1.17
CA SER A 879 -37.23 -36.66 0.51
C SER A 879 -38.04 -35.75 1.44
N ALA A 880 -37.79 -34.46 1.18
CA ALA A 880 -38.78 -33.42 0.88
C ALA A 880 -39.40 -32.59 2.03
N THR A 881 -39.33 -31.29 1.75
CA THR A 881 -40.33 -30.21 1.89
C THR A 881 -40.39 -29.48 3.24
N GLN A 882 -39.92 -28.31 3.34
CA GLN A 882 -40.56 -26.97 3.09
C GLN A 882 -39.55 -25.87 3.17
#